data_fa7b8bcd062c836e7dd0d199646a0541
#
_entry.id   fa7b8bcd062c836e7dd0d199646a0541
#
_cell.length_a   1.000
_cell.length_b   1.000
_cell.length_c   1.000
_cell.angle_alpha   90.00
_cell.angle_beta   90.00
_cell.angle_gamma   90.00
#
_symmetry.space_group_name_H-M   'P 1'
#
loop_
_entity.id
_entity.type
_entity.pdbx_description
1 polymer ?
#
loop_
_entity_poly.entity_id
_entity_poly.type
_entity_poly.pdbx_seq_one_letter_code
_entity_poly.pdbx_strand_id
1 'polypeptide(L)'
;MTETMTMPADSVERALIPILSADEVHTVAEHALDEARQRIAEIESVAIGDVTSENVLDAWDRAAIVIEDAFGPISILNSVHPEKSVRDAGDDALIAESSFMTDLFQSERFYERVRAVVPASSAQKQLRKDLIEAFEDSGVALPPEKRERFKTISDRLTELGQEFAKNVRENATRLTFTPAECEGLPQPWLDRVPRDEAGNVVVGFDYPDCVPFMMNARDEAARKRYYVGNTNRGTERNIAILDEIVALRKEIADLYDVPSFAHYVTKRRMVENPETVRRFLDEVRSRVTEAEIRDLGQLSEVKSAMSGIPLDQANISRWDVNFYRERLREQRFAIDQEALRQYFPTKASVDWMLDVSERLYGVRFERRSTSSVGCQLSVVSCQQPATDNSLNRQPTTDNRQPIPVWHDSVLYYDVLDSSDGTHIGGIYLDLYPRDGKYKHAAAWPVRGVSTKSGRQPISVLVTNLNGEGLTHDELETLLHEFGHVLHGVLSKTEYLQHSGTSVERDFVEAPSQMYEEWASRMESLSLMREHCGECPLIEQELVDRLVSATKFGAGIDYGRQLLYAAFDMELSSEHPRGCVEVWREMEGATPMGHVEGTAFPGTFEHIASGYAAGYYGYMWAKVIALDMVSAFGADLMNGETGRRFRELILSRGSEEPARELVEGFLGRAVSSEAFFARIQGE
;
A
#
# COMPACT_ATOMS: atom_id res chain seq x y z
N MET A 1 -29.28 27.81 -25.52
CA MET A 1 -28.02 27.41 -26.13
C MET A 1 -26.94 28.24 -25.48
N THR A 2 -26.38 27.74 -24.40
CA THR A 2 -25.19 28.31 -23.74
C THR A 2 -24.01 27.54 -24.29
N GLU A 3 -23.24 28.18 -25.16
CA GLU A 3 -21.94 27.64 -25.60
C GLU A 3 -21.05 27.50 -24.39
N THR A 4 -20.76 26.27 -24.03
CA THR A 4 -19.67 25.91 -23.11
C THR A 4 -18.39 26.24 -23.85
N MET A 5 -17.77 27.39 -23.54
CA MET A 5 -16.39 27.67 -23.96
C MET A 5 -15.49 26.64 -23.36
N THR A 6 -15.08 25.65 -24.15
CA THR A 6 -13.92 24.78 -23.81
C THR A 6 -12.69 25.68 -23.80
N MET A 7 -12.14 25.91 -22.62
CA MET A 7 -10.84 26.56 -22.46
C MET A 7 -9.79 25.71 -23.14
N PRO A 8 -8.88 26.27 -23.95
CA PRO A 8 -7.80 25.49 -24.53
C PRO A 8 -6.93 24.90 -23.41
N ALA A 9 -6.42 23.67 -23.62
CA ALA A 9 -5.56 22.94 -22.66
C ALA A 9 -4.33 23.74 -22.17
N ASP A 10 -4.07 24.88 -22.77
CA ASP A 10 -2.95 25.79 -22.50
C ASP A 10 -3.16 26.75 -21.33
N SER A 11 -4.37 26.82 -20.76
CA SER A 11 -4.72 27.76 -19.67
C SER A 11 -5.09 27.07 -18.33
N VAL A 12 -4.92 25.77 -18.22
CA VAL A 12 -5.22 25.05 -16.97
C VAL A 12 -4.13 25.36 -15.94
N GLU A 13 -4.53 26.00 -14.85
CA GLU A 13 -3.68 26.18 -13.67
C GLU A 13 -3.49 24.80 -13.02
N ARG A 14 -2.27 24.25 -13.12
CA ARG A 14 -1.94 22.94 -12.57
C ARG A 14 -1.60 23.06 -11.10
N ALA A 15 -2.19 22.21 -10.29
CA ALA A 15 -1.68 21.97 -8.95
C ALA A 15 -0.35 21.19 -9.04
N LEU A 16 0.66 21.62 -8.31
CA LEU A 16 1.98 21.00 -8.28
C LEU A 16 2.42 20.80 -6.83
N ILE A 17 3.32 19.82 -6.63
CA ILE A 17 3.97 19.63 -5.32
C ILE A 17 5.06 20.69 -5.16
N PRO A 18 4.97 21.58 -4.15
CA PRO A 18 6.03 22.51 -3.84
C PRO A 18 7.27 21.77 -3.32
N ILE A 19 8.46 22.20 -3.75
CA ILE A 19 9.72 21.66 -3.22
C ILE A 19 10.17 22.60 -2.11
N LEU A 20 10.13 22.08 -0.88
CA LEU A 20 10.34 22.87 0.33
C LEU A 20 11.73 22.60 0.93
N SER A 21 12.39 23.64 1.43
CA SER A 21 13.51 23.51 2.37
C SER A 21 13.01 23.17 3.78
N ALA A 22 13.91 22.77 4.69
CA ALA A 22 13.53 22.45 6.07
C ALA A 22 12.82 23.61 6.79
N ASP A 23 13.30 24.84 6.62
CA ASP A 23 12.69 26.04 7.24
C ASP A 23 11.31 26.33 6.64
N GLU A 24 11.14 26.11 5.31
CA GLU A 24 9.84 26.27 4.65
C GLU A 24 8.85 25.20 5.10
N VAL A 25 9.26 23.96 5.36
CA VAL A 25 8.41 22.90 5.93
C VAL A 25 7.78 23.36 7.24
N HIS A 26 8.60 23.84 8.19
CA HIS A 26 8.07 24.34 9.46
C HIS A 26 7.13 25.53 9.28
N THR A 27 7.51 26.50 8.44
CA THR A 27 6.69 27.69 8.20
C THR A 27 5.34 27.36 7.57
N VAL A 28 5.33 26.48 6.55
CA VAL A 28 4.11 26.05 5.86
C VAL A 28 3.20 25.27 6.81
N ALA A 29 3.75 24.36 7.61
CA ALA A 29 3.00 23.58 8.58
C ALA A 29 2.34 24.46 9.66
N GLU A 30 3.10 25.36 10.30
CA GLU A 30 2.59 26.29 11.32
C GLU A 30 1.48 27.17 10.76
N HIS A 31 1.69 27.76 9.59
CA HIS A 31 0.70 28.64 8.95
C HIS A 31 -0.59 27.89 8.61
N ALA A 32 -0.50 26.67 8.06
CA ALA A 32 -1.67 25.87 7.72
C ALA A 32 -2.48 25.46 8.97
N LEU A 33 -1.81 25.07 10.05
CA LEU A 33 -2.47 24.75 11.31
C LEU A 33 -3.14 25.96 11.94
N ASP A 34 -2.53 27.15 11.87
CA ASP A 34 -3.12 28.39 12.39
C ASP A 34 -4.33 28.82 11.57
N GLU A 35 -4.26 28.73 10.25
CA GLU A 35 -5.42 28.99 9.37
C GLU A 35 -6.55 27.98 9.61
N ALA A 36 -6.22 26.69 9.74
CA ALA A 36 -7.20 25.66 10.07
C ALA A 36 -7.89 25.94 11.40
N ARG A 37 -7.14 26.33 12.47
CA ARG A 37 -7.73 26.73 13.75
C ARG A 37 -8.71 27.88 13.62
N GLN A 38 -8.38 28.90 12.82
CA GLN A 38 -9.28 30.04 12.58
C GLN A 38 -10.58 29.59 11.88
N ARG A 39 -10.48 28.79 10.82
CA ARG A 39 -11.64 28.27 10.08
C ARG A 39 -12.53 27.38 10.96
N ILE A 40 -11.94 26.56 11.82
CA ILE A 40 -12.69 25.73 12.79
C ILE A 40 -13.40 26.63 13.83
N ALA A 41 -12.71 27.65 14.33
CA ALA A 41 -13.33 28.60 15.27
C ALA A 41 -14.54 29.34 14.64
N GLU A 42 -14.50 29.65 13.36
CA GLU A 42 -15.64 30.19 12.60
C GLU A 42 -16.82 29.21 12.60
N ILE A 43 -16.59 27.92 12.30
CA ILE A 43 -17.62 26.87 12.35
C ILE A 43 -18.21 26.77 13.78
N GLU A 44 -17.36 26.75 14.78
CA GLU A 44 -17.77 26.65 16.18
C GLU A 44 -18.56 27.87 16.69
N SER A 45 -18.36 29.04 16.07
CA SER A 45 -19.06 30.28 16.42
C SER A 45 -20.50 30.33 15.88
N VAL A 46 -20.84 29.47 14.90
CA VAL A 46 -22.20 29.43 14.32
C VAL A 46 -23.21 29.06 15.40
N ALA A 47 -24.26 29.88 15.56
CA ALA A 47 -25.33 29.53 16.46
C ALA A 47 -26.10 28.29 15.97
N ILE A 48 -26.50 27.40 16.88
CA ILE A 48 -27.15 26.11 16.48
C ILE A 48 -28.39 26.33 15.58
N GLY A 49 -29.14 27.41 15.79
CA GLY A 49 -30.31 27.75 14.99
C GLY A 49 -29.99 28.23 13.56
N ASP A 50 -28.74 28.62 13.30
CA ASP A 50 -28.27 29.16 12.03
C ASP A 50 -27.38 28.17 11.26
N VAL A 51 -27.26 26.93 11.74
CA VAL A 51 -26.44 25.86 11.12
C VAL A 51 -27.01 25.46 9.78
N THR A 52 -26.16 25.44 8.76
CA THR A 52 -26.43 24.98 7.39
C THR A 52 -25.32 24.06 6.89
N SER A 53 -25.55 23.33 5.81
CA SER A 53 -24.48 22.57 5.15
C SER A 53 -23.32 23.47 4.70
N GLU A 54 -23.61 24.69 4.23
CA GLU A 54 -22.60 25.62 3.72
C GLU A 54 -21.66 26.14 4.81
N ASN A 55 -22.20 26.51 5.99
CA ASN A 55 -21.39 27.09 7.07
C ASN A 55 -20.76 26.04 8.01
N VAL A 56 -21.06 24.75 7.81
CA VAL A 56 -20.44 23.65 8.58
C VAL A 56 -19.73 22.66 7.64
N LEU A 57 -20.42 21.95 6.73
CA LEU A 57 -19.81 20.90 5.91
C LEU A 57 -18.88 21.47 4.84
N ASP A 58 -19.35 22.49 4.10
CA ASP A 58 -18.52 23.14 3.07
C ASP A 58 -17.40 23.96 3.72
N ALA A 59 -17.62 24.52 4.91
CA ALA A 59 -16.59 25.21 5.68
C ALA A 59 -15.53 24.24 6.19
N TRP A 60 -15.93 23.03 6.61
CA TRP A 60 -15.01 21.95 6.95
C TRP A 60 -14.16 21.51 5.75
N ASP A 61 -14.78 21.27 4.58
CA ASP A 61 -14.04 20.91 3.36
C ASP A 61 -12.95 21.94 3.04
N ARG A 62 -13.26 23.23 3.16
CA ARG A 62 -12.27 24.31 2.99
C ARG A 62 -11.16 24.29 4.05
N ALA A 63 -11.46 23.93 5.29
CA ALA A 63 -10.44 23.80 6.33
C ALA A 63 -9.55 22.57 6.10
N ALA A 64 -10.15 21.43 5.74
CA ALA A 64 -9.44 20.20 5.40
C ALA A 64 -8.52 20.38 4.18
N ILE A 65 -8.96 21.16 3.16
CA ILE A 65 -8.13 21.51 2.01
C ILE A 65 -6.87 22.27 2.42
N VAL A 66 -6.97 23.23 3.34
CA VAL A 66 -5.80 23.98 3.84
C VAL A 66 -4.79 23.03 4.50
N ILE A 67 -5.27 22.10 5.30
CA ILE A 67 -4.41 21.10 5.95
C ILE A 67 -3.73 20.23 4.88
N GLU A 68 -4.49 19.63 3.97
CA GLU A 68 -3.93 18.70 2.98
C GLU A 68 -3.00 19.39 1.97
N ASP A 69 -3.28 20.64 1.56
CA ASP A 69 -2.41 21.40 0.64
C ASP A 69 -1.01 21.66 1.26
N ALA A 70 -0.90 21.69 2.58
CA ALA A 70 0.37 21.78 3.29
C ALA A 70 0.97 20.40 3.60
N PHE A 71 0.21 19.52 4.22
CA PHE A 71 0.73 18.27 4.78
C PHE A 71 0.84 17.13 3.77
N GLY A 72 0.08 17.13 2.68
CA GLY A 72 0.27 16.20 1.58
C GLY A 72 1.66 16.30 0.95
N PRO A 73 2.11 17.51 0.50
CA PRO A 73 3.50 17.73 0.07
C PRO A 73 4.54 17.42 1.14
N ILE A 74 4.33 17.79 2.40
CA ILE A 74 5.26 17.50 3.50
C ILE A 74 5.42 16.00 3.68
N SER A 75 4.34 15.23 3.66
CA SER A 75 4.35 13.77 3.83
C SER A 75 5.16 13.07 2.74
N ILE A 76 4.99 13.44 1.47
CA ILE A 76 5.80 12.83 0.40
C ILE A 76 7.27 13.26 0.50
N LEU A 77 7.57 14.54 0.75
CA LEU A 77 8.95 15.01 0.88
C LEU A 77 9.67 14.39 2.09
N ASN A 78 8.98 14.17 3.21
CA ASN A 78 9.50 13.41 4.35
C ASN A 78 9.97 12.00 3.95
N SER A 79 9.28 11.36 3.02
CA SER A 79 9.57 10.00 2.59
C SER A 79 10.62 9.90 1.47
N VAL A 80 10.79 10.94 0.65
CA VAL A 80 11.58 10.83 -0.59
C VAL A 80 12.60 11.94 -0.82
N HIS A 81 12.62 13.02 -0.01
CA HIS A 81 13.55 14.13 -0.25
C HIS A 81 15.01 13.71 -0.03
N PRO A 82 15.95 14.10 -0.92
CA PRO A 82 17.36 13.73 -0.78
C PRO A 82 17.99 14.27 0.50
N GLU A 83 17.65 15.49 0.91
CA GLU A 83 18.21 16.14 2.10
C GLU A 83 17.55 15.61 3.38
N LYS A 84 18.39 15.12 4.31
CA LYS A 84 17.91 14.61 5.61
C LYS A 84 17.22 15.69 6.45
N SER A 85 17.69 16.93 6.41
CA SER A 85 17.09 18.05 7.15
C SER A 85 15.63 18.29 6.78
N VAL A 86 15.27 18.13 5.49
CA VAL A 86 13.88 18.26 5.03
C VAL A 86 13.03 17.10 5.54
N ARG A 87 13.58 15.88 5.54
CA ARG A 87 12.86 14.72 6.08
C ARG A 87 12.64 14.83 7.58
N ASP A 88 13.67 15.26 8.35
CA ASP A 88 13.55 15.47 9.80
C ASP A 88 12.51 16.57 10.13
N ALA A 89 12.50 17.68 9.38
CA ALA A 89 11.49 18.74 9.53
C ALA A 89 10.07 18.22 9.19
N GLY A 90 9.96 17.31 8.22
CA GLY A 90 8.72 16.62 7.89
C GLY A 90 8.21 15.75 9.05
N ASP A 91 9.09 15.01 9.73
CA ASP A 91 8.71 14.20 10.90
C ASP A 91 8.09 15.10 11.99
N ASP A 92 8.72 16.24 12.32
CA ASP A 92 8.23 17.18 13.32
C ASP A 92 6.86 17.78 12.93
N ALA A 93 6.70 18.15 11.65
CA ALA A 93 5.47 18.72 11.13
C ALA A 93 4.30 17.72 11.18
N LEU A 94 4.51 16.46 10.79
CA LEU A 94 3.49 15.41 10.81
C LEU A 94 3.05 15.03 12.24
N ILE A 95 3.97 15.11 13.21
CA ILE A 95 3.61 14.97 14.64
C ILE A 95 2.70 16.11 15.08
N ALA A 96 3.00 17.35 14.68
CA ALA A 96 2.17 18.51 15.01
C ALA A 96 0.77 18.42 14.37
N GLU A 97 0.68 17.96 13.12
CA GLU A 97 -0.59 17.69 12.44
C GLU A 97 -1.43 16.64 13.21
N SER A 98 -0.82 15.52 13.55
CA SER A 98 -1.49 14.43 14.28
C SER A 98 -2.07 14.90 15.61
N SER A 99 -1.30 15.70 16.37
CA SER A 99 -1.76 16.30 17.63
C SER A 99 -2.94 17.26 17.41
N PHE A 100 -2.83 18.12 16.37
CA PHE A 100 -3.90 19.05 16.01
C PHE A 100 -5.20 18.32 15.63
N MET A 101 -5.11 17.26 14.81
CA MET A 101 -6.28 16.48 14.40
C MET A 101 -6.93 15.75 15.59
N THR A 102 -6.13 15.27 16.54
CA THR A 102 -6.65 14.68 17.77
C THR A 102 -7.45 15.69 18.59
N ASP A 103 -6.93 16.89 18.81
CA ASP A 103 -7.62 17.94 19.54
C ASP A 103 -8.89 18.41 18.83
N LEU A 104 -8.83 18.52 17.48
CA LEU A 104 -9.95 18.90 16.64
C LEU A 104 -11.14 17.94 16.79
N PHE A 105 -10.89 16.63 16.65
CA PHE A 105 -11.97 15.63 16.73
C PHE A 105 -12.45 15.36 18.17
N GLN A 106 -11.92 16.06 19.16
CA GLN A 106 -12.45 16.11 20.53
C GLN A 106 -13.26 17.38 20.84
N SER A 107 -13.45 18.28 19.84
CA SER A 107 -14.25 19.50 20.01
C SER A 107 -15.75 19.19 20.09
N GLU A 108 -16.34 19.32 21.30
CA GLU A 108 -17.79 19.21 21.48
C GLU A 108 -18.55 20.27 20.68
N ARG A 109 -18.01 21.49 20.57
CA ARG A 109 -18.66 22.59 19.83
C ARG A 109 -18.77 22.29 18.35
N PHE A 110 -17.71 21.80 17.73
CA PHE A 110 -17.74 21.44 16.32
C PHE A 110 -18.68 20.24 16.10
N TYR A 111 -18.57 19.20 16.92
CA TYR A 111 -19.44 18.02 16.87
C TYR A 111 -20.94 18.38 16.92
N GLU A 112 -21.36 19.28 17.82
CA GLU A 112 -22.74 19.74 17.91
C GLU A 112 -23.21 20.42 16.61
N ARG A 113 -22.35 21.23 15.95
CA ARG A 113 -22.68 21.87 14.67
C ARG A 113 -22.86 20.82 13.57
N VAL A 114 -21.93 19.87 13.47
CA VAL A 114 -22.07 18.76 12.50
C VAL A 114 -23.37 17.99 12.71
N ARG A 115 -23.73 17.69 13.94
CA ARG A 115 -24.99 17.01 14.27
C ARG A 115 -26.24 17.82 13.91
N ALA A 116 -26.17 19.12 14.03
CA ALA A 116 -27.30 20.01 13.75
C ALA A 116 -27.53 20.22 12.24
N VAL A 117 -26.56 19.89 11.36
CA VAL A 117 -26.74 20.04 9.92
C VAL A 117 -27.89 19.18 9.39
N VAL A 118 -28.75 19.76 8.55
CA VAL A 118 -29.73 19.04 7.75
C VAL A 118 -29.19 18.93 6.31
N PRO A 119 -28.66 17.78 5.90
CA PRO A 119 -28.01 17.63 4.61
C PRO A 119 -29.04 17.66 3.46
N ALA A 120 -28.69 18.30 2.34
CA ALA A 120 -29.54 18.44 1.15
C ALA A 120 -29.20 17.45 0.03
N SER A 121 -27.95 16.89 0.00
CA SER A 121 -27.51 15.92 -1.01
C SER A 121 -27.05 14.61 -0.36
N SER A 122 -26.85 13.55 -1.16
CA SER A 122 -26.27 12.28 -0.71
C SER A 122 -24.84 12.46 -0.22
N ALA A 123 -24.01 13.24 -0.93
CA ALA A 123 -22.63 13.53 -0.54
C ALA A 123 -22.57 14.27 0.82
N GLN A 124 -23.45 15.27 1.04
CA GLN A 124 -23.55 15.95 2.33
C GLN A 124 -24.02 15.01 3.45
N LYS A 125 -24.94 14.10 3.14
CA LYS A 125 -25.42 13.11 4.12
C LYS A 125 -24.29 12.16 4.51
N GLN A 126 -23.49 11.70 3.55
CA GLN A 126 -22.35 10.84 3.81
C GLN A 126 -21.27 11.60 4.60
N LEU A 127 -20.87 12.80 4.16
CA LEU A 127 -19.86 13.61 4.86
C LEU A 127 -20.26 13.87 6.32
N ARG A 128 -21.53 14.24 6.55
CA ARG A 128 -22.05 14.44 7.89
C ARG A 128 -21.96 13.16 8.75
N LYS A 129 -22.31 12.01 8.16
CA LYS A 129 -22.22 10.72 8.82
C LYS A 129 -20.76 10.42 9.20
N ASP A 130 -19.84 10.53 8.26
CA ASP A 130 -18.43 10.20 8.47
C ASP A 130 -17.76 11.12 9.49
N LEU A 131 -18.11 12.42 9.50
CA LEU A 131 -17.66 13.35 10.51
C LEU A 131 -18.19 12.98 11.92
N ILE A 132 -19.48 12.68 12.03
CA ILE A 132 -20.06 12.24 13.31
C ILE A 132 -19.32 10.98 13.80
N GLU A 133 -19.10 10.02 12.94
CA GLU A 133 -18.39 8.77 13.24
C GLU A 133 -16.94 9.04 13.66
N ALA A 134 -16.21 9.92 12.98
CA ALA A 134 -14.85 10.30 13.34
C ALA A 134 -14.78 10.99 14.72
N PHE A 135 -15.69 11.90 15.01
CA PHE A 135 -15.80 12.53 16.32
C PHE A 135 -16.08 11.52 17.44
N GLU A 136 -17.07 10.62 17.21
CA GLU A 136 -17.44 9.60 18.19
C GLU A 136 -16.27 8.63 18.44
N ASP A 137 -15.58 8.20 17.38
CA ASP A 137 -14.42 7.30 17.49
C ASP A 137 -13.19 7.99 18.11
N SER A 138 -13.14 9.33 18.10
CA SER A 138 -12.12 10.12 18.81
C SER A 138 -12.49 10.47 20.25
N GLY A 139 -13.61 9.97 20.75
CA GLY A 139 -13.99 10.07 22.14
C GLY A 139 -14.83 11.28 22.52
N VAL A 140 -15.27 12.13 21.58
CA VAL A 140 -16.06 13.34 21.89
C VAL A 140 -17.34 13.03 22.69
N ALA A 141 -17.96 11.89 22.43
CA ALA A 141 -19.19 11.45 23.11
C ALA A 141 -18.95 10.78 24.48
N LEU A 142 -17.69 10.52 24.84
CA LEU A 142 -17.34 9.92 26.13
C LEU A 142 -17.47 10.96 27.27
N PRO A 143 -17.78 10.51 28.50
CA PRO A 143 -17.66 11.36 29.68
C PRO A 143 -16.26 11.97 29.80
N PRO A 144 -16.10 13.17 30.40
CA PRO A 144 -14.82 13.88 30.43
C PRO A 144 -13.63 13.04 30.93
N GLU A 145 -13.83 12.26 32.01
CA GLU A 145 -12.78 11.39 32.56
C GLU A 145 -12.37 10.26 31.58
N LYS A 146 -13.34 9.63 30.92
CA LYS A 146 -13.09 8.61 29.91
C LYS A 146 -12.39 9.20 28.67
N ARG A 147 -12.75 10.43 28.27
CA ARG A 147 -12.14 11.15 27.13
C ARG A 147 -10.67 11.48 27.39
N GLU A 148 -10.35 12.02 28.57
CA GLU A 148 -8.96 12.28 28.98
C GLU A 148 -8.12 10.99 29.00
N ARG A 149 -8.72 9.91 29.49
CA ARG A 149 -8.05 8.60 29.48
C ARG A 149 -7.84 8.09 28.05
N PHE A 150 -8.83 8.21 27.17
CA PHE A 150 -8.72 7.85 25.76
C PHE A 150 -7.58 8.63 25.06
N LYS A 151 -7.50 9.95 25.29
CA LYS A 151 -6.40 10.77 24.75
C LYS A 151 -5.04 10.25 25.22
N THR A 152 -4.87 10.02 26.53
CA THR A 152 -3.65 9.49 27.11
C THR A 152 -3.25 8.14 26.48
N ILE A 153 -4.22 7.26 26.24
CA ILE A 153 -3.99 5.97 25.60
C ILE A 153 -3.57 6.16 24.13
N SER A 154 -4.25 7.04 23.40
CA SER A 154 -3.96 7.31 21.97
C SER A 154 -2.55 7.87 21.78
N ASP A 155 -2.15 8.84 22.61
CA ASP A 155 -0.80 9.39 22.62
C ASP A 155 0.22 8.28 22.89
N ARG A 156 -0.03 7.43 23.89
CA ARG A 156 0.86 6.34 24.25
C ARG A 156 0.96 5.26 23.17
N LEU A 157 -0.14 4.92 22.49
CA LEU A 157 -0.16 3.99 21.37
C LEU A 157 0.68 4.52 20.20
N THR A 158 0.62 5.82 19.94
CA THR A 158 1.44 6.47 18.91
C THR A 158 2.94 6.37 19.23
N GLU A 159 3.33 6.69 20.46
CA GLU A 159 4.72 6.55 20.92
C GLU A 159 5.23 5.11 20.78
N LEU A 160 4.43 4.15 21.26
CA LEU A 160 4.78 2.72 21.23
C LEU A 160 4.91 2.19 19.80
N GLY A 161 4.00 2.60 18.90
CA GLY A 161 4.06 2.21 17.49
C GLY A 161 5.32 2.74 16.79
N GLN A 162 5.70 4.00 17.05
CA GLN A 162 6.94 4.59 16.54
C GLN A 162 8.18 3.90 17.10
N GLU A 163 8.22 3.64 18.42
CA GLU A 163 9.32 2.90 19.04
C GLU A 163 9.45 1.49 18.45
N PHE A 164 8.32 0.79 18.26
CA PHE A 164 8.30 -0.54 17.66
C PHE A 164 8.91 -0.55 16.26
N ALA A 165 8.44 0.32 15.38
CA ALA A 165 8.93 0.42 14.01
C ALA A 165 10.41 0.82 13.96
N LYS A 166 10.82 1.76 14.82
CA LYS A 166 12.22 2.18 14.95
C LYS A 166 13.15 1.03 15.35
N ASN A 167 12.76 0.22 16.32
CA ASN A 167 13.56 -0.92 16.78
C ASN A 167 13.79 -1.96 15.68
N VAL A 168 12.81 -2.18 14.79
CA VAL A 168 12.97 -3.06 13.62
C VAL A 168 13.85 -2.43 12.56
N ARG A 169 13.60 -1.16 12.21
CA ARG A 169 14.33 -0.43 11.16
C ARG A 169 15.80 -0.24 11.50
N GLU A 170 16.11 0.11 12.75
CA GLU A 170 17.48 0.39 13.21
C GLU A 170 18.23 -0.86 13.69
N ASN A 171 17.64 -2.07 13.54
CA ASN A 171 18.31 -3.29 13.91
C ASN A 171 19.59 -3.47 13.10
N ALA A 172 20.74 -3.35 13.77
CA ALA A 172 22.07 -3.46 13.18
C ALA A 172 22.64 -4.88 13.19
N THR A 173 21.85 -5.87 13.62
CA THR A 173 22.30 -7.27 13.70
C THR A 173 22.73 -7.77 12.32
N ARG A 174 23.87 -8.40 12.27
CA ARG A 174 24.43 -9.06 11.08
C ARG A 174 24.79 -10.48 11.44
N LEU A 175 24.57 -11.38 10.48
CA LEU A 175 25.00 -12.77 10.60
C LEU A 175 26.22 -12.99 9.72
N THR A 176 27.12 -13.85 10.19
CA THR A 176 28.33 -14.20 9.47
C THR A 176 28.24 -15.64 9.00
N PHE A 177 28.52 -15.87 7.70
CA PHE A 177 28.48 -17.18 7.07
C PHE A 177 29.83 -17.48 6.39
N THR A 178 30.31 -18.71 6.56
CA THR A 178 31.48 -19.15 5.82
C THR A 178 31.22 -19.26 4.32
N PRO A 179 32.24 -19.24 3.47
CA PRO A 179 32.07 -19.49 2.04
C PRO A 179 31.35 -20.81 1.71
N ALA A 180 31.53 -21.86 2.51
CA ALA A 180 30.84 -23.14 2.33
C ALA A 180 29.34 -23.03 2.62
N GLU A 181 28.92 -22.30 3.65
CA GLU A 181 27.53 -22.05 3.97
C GLU A 181 26.81 -21.15 2.92
N CYS A 182 27.59 -20.43 2.12
CA CYS A 182 27.13 -19.59 1.02
C CYS A 182 27.07 -20.32 -0.31
N GLU A 183 27.31 -21.64 -0.37
CA GLU A 183 27.22 -22.41 -1.59
C GLU A 183 25.80 -22.32 -2.20
N GLY A 184 25.73 -22.03 -3.49
CA GLY A 184 24.47 -21.88 -4.24
C GLY A 184 23.99 -20.44 -4.40
N LEU A 185 24.57 -19.49 -3.67
CA LEU A 185 24.19 -18.07 -3.80
C LEU A 185 24.69 -17.48 -5.14
N PRO A 186 23.91 -16.57 -5.79
CA PRO A 186 24.30 -15.94 -7.04
C PRO A 186 25.61 -15.15 -6.93
N GLN A 187 26.49 -15.25 -7.94
CA GLN A 187 27.78 -14.55 -7.92
C GLN A 187 27.65 -13.03 -7.80
N PRO A 188 26.73 -12.34 -8.50
CA PRO A 188 26.54 -10.90 -8.33
C PRO A 188 26.18 -10.51 -6.88
N TRP A 189 25.40 -11.34 -6.18
CA TRP A 189 25.08 -11.14 -4.78
C TRP A 189 26.33 -11.30 -3.89
N LEU A 190 27.14 -12.36 -4.10
CA LEU A 190 28.39 -12.62 -3.38
C LEU A 190 29.45 -11.52 -3.56
N ASP A 191 29.45 -10.87 -4.72
CA ASP A 191 30.36 -9.75 -5.04
C ASP A 191 29.96 -8.45 -4.33
N ARG A 192 28.66 -8.28 -4.04
CA ARG A 192 28.09 -7.10 -3.40
C ARG A 192 28.21 -7.09 -1.87
N VAL A 193 28.04 -8.27 -1.24
CA VAL A 193 27.94 -8.34 0.22
C VAL A 193 29.31 -8.20 0.91
N PRO A 194 29.37 -7.51 2.08
CA PRO A 194 30.62 -7.37 2.84
C PRO A 194 31.20 -8.69 3.32
N ARG A 195 32.51 -8.69 3.54
CA ARG A 195 33.22 -9.81 4.15
C ARG A 195 33.98 -9.35 5.39
N ASP A 196 34.08 -10.26 6.39
CA ASP A 196 34.94 -10.03 7.55
C ASP A 196 36.43 -10.30 7.25
N GLU A 197 37.31 -10.08 8.24
CA GLU A 197 38.75 -10.30 8.10
C GLU A 197 39.12 -11.76 7.83
N ALA A 198 38.26 -12.73 8.17
CA ALA A 198 38.42 -14.14 7.89
C ALA A 198 37.90 -14.58 6.52
N GLY A 199 37.30 -13.62 5.73
CA GLY A 199 36.71 -13.87 4.44
C GLY A 199 35.29 -14.41 4.47
N ASN A 200 34.64 -14.46 5.65
CA ASN A 200 33.27 -14.87 5.77
C ASN A 200 32.32 -13.75 5.26
N VAL A 201 31.18 -14.14 4.75
CA VAL A 201 30.14 -13.23 4.25
C VAL A 201 29.33 -12.66 5.42
N VAL A 202 29.18 -11.34 5.48
CA VAL A 202 28.42 -10.65 6.53
C VAL A 202 27.11 -10.16 5.95
N VAL A 203 25.96 -10.66 6.45
CA VAL A 203 24.64 -10.48 5.85
C VAL A 203 23.70 -9.77 6.82
N GLY A 204 22.94 -8.79 6.33
CA GLY A 204 21.84 -8.15 7.02
C GLY A 204 20.51 -8.87 6.77
N PHE A 205 19.40 -8.18 7.12
CA PHE A 205 18.05 -8.73 6.97
C PHE A 205 17.18 -7.93 6.00
N ASP A 206 17.78 -7.02 5.24
CA ASP A 206 17.06 -6.28 4.21
C ASP A 206 16.66 -7.22 3.05
N TYR A 207 15.59 -6.90 2.32
CA TYR A 207 15.08 -7.71 1.21
C TYR A 207 16.15 -8.15 0.20
N PRO A 208 17.05 -7.25 -0.27
CA PRO A 208 18.11 -7.63 -1.21
C PRO A 208 19.09 -8.67 -0.67
N ASP A 209 19.18 -8.83 0.64
CA ASP A 209 20.01 -9.85 1.29
C ASP A 209 19.19 -11.11 1.62
N CYS A 210 17.99 -10.91 2.17
CA CYS A 210 17.13 -11.99 2.67
C CYS A 210 16.64 -12.90 1.54
N VAL A 211 16.08 -12.33 0.49
CA VAL A 211 15.43 -13.10 -0.56
C VAL A 211 16.44 -14.01 -1.29
N PRO A 212 17.58 -13.52 -1.82
CA PRO A 212 18.55 -14.40 -2.49
C PRO A 212 19.13 -15.45 -1.54
N PHE A 213 19.38 -15.12 -0.27
CA PHE A 213 19.91 -16.06 0.71
C PHE A 213 18.94 -17.22 0.95
N MET A 214 17.68 -16.91 1.26
CA MET A 214 16.65 -17.92 1.56
C MET A 214 16.27 -18.78 0.35
N MET A 215 16.36 -18.23 -0.85
CA MET A 215 16.07 -18.96 -2.10
C MET A 215 17.21 -19.85 -2.57
N ASN A 216 18.48 -19.49 -2.30
CA ASN A 216 19.60 -20.10 -3.00
C ASN A 216 20.65 -20.78 -2.10
N ALA A 217 20.78 -20.43 -0.81
CA ALA A 217 21.75 -21.08 0.07
C ALA A 217 21.42 -22.56 0.23
N ARG A 218 22.37 -23.44 -0.16
CA ARG A 218 22.17 -24.90 -0.11
C ARG A 218 22.21 -25.47 1.31
N ASP A 219 22.96 -24.83 2.19
CA ASP A 219 23.10 -25.27 3.59
C ASP A 219 21.82 -25.01 4.39
N GLU A 220 21.13 -26.07 4.81
CA GLU A 220 19.89 -25.99 5.60
C GLU A 220 20.11 -25.33 6.95
N ALA A 221 21.26 -25.62 7.63
CA ALA A 221 21.54 -25.02 8.92
C ALA A 221 21.80 -23.52 8.82
N ALA A 222 22.43 -23.06 7.72
CA ALA A 222 22.60 -21.65 7.42
C ALA A 222 21.24 -20.96 7.17
N ARG A 223 20.35 -21.56 6.38
CA ARG A 223 18.99 -21.03 6.17
C ARG A 223 18.22 -20.94 7.49
N LYS A 224 18.28 -21.99 8.33
CA LYS A 224 17.64 -21.97 9.65
C LYS A 224 18.19 -20.85 10.54
N ARG A 225 19.52 -20.69 10.61
CA ARG A 225 20.15 -19.62 11.39
C ARG A 225 19.74 -18.24 10.90
N TYR A 226 19.69 -18.06 9.56
CA TYR A 226 19.21 -16.81 8.95
C TYR A 226 17.73 -16.55 9.29
N TYR A 227 16.85 -17.53 9.13
CA TYR A 227 15.42 -17.44 9.45
C TYR A 227 15.18 -17.02 10.90
N VAL A 228 15.85 -17.68 11.85
CA VAL A 228 15.74 -17.36 13.29
C VAL A 228 16.24 -15.93 13.56
N GLY A 229 17.37 -15.53 12.97
CA GLY A 229 17.89 -14.15 13.11
C GLY A 229 16.91 -13.12 12.58
N ASN A 230 16.34 -13.37 11.40
CA ASN A 230 15.39 -12.47 10.75
C ASN A 230 14.09 -12.31 11.55
N THR A 231 13.55 -13.40 12.12
CA THR A 231 12.31 -13.36 12.93
C THR A 231 12.52 -12.78 14.33
N ASN A 232 13.76 -12.55 14.74
CA ASN A 232 14.11 -11.95 16.03
C ASN A 232 14.60 -10.49 15.92
N ARG A 233 14.42 -9.82 14.78
CA ARG A 233 14.88 -8.42 14.59
C ARG A 233 14.25 -7.43 15.58
N GLY A 234 13.01 -7.67 16.01
CA GLY A 234 12.28 -6.80 16.91
C GLY A 234 12.70 -6.84 18.37
N THR A 235 13.50 -7.84 18.77
CA THR A 235 13.99 -8.03 20.14
C THR A 235 12.91 -8.23 21.22
N GLU A 236 13.33 -8.54 22.46
CA GLU A 236 12.45 -8.68 23.62
C GLU A 236 11.69 -7.37 23.94
N ARG A 237 12.29 -6.21 23.61
CA ARG A 237 11.65 -4.90 23.83
C ARG A 237 10.37 -4.76 23.01
N ASN A 238 10.36 -5.17 21.74
CA ASN A 238 9.16 -5.09 20.90
C ASN A 238 8.05 -6.04 21.34
N ILE A 239 8.40 -7.19 21.93
CA ILE A 239 7.40 -8.07 22.55
C ILE A 239 6.70 -7.36 23.71
N ALA A 240 7.46 -6.71 24.60
CA ALA A 240 6.87 -5.95 25.71
C ALA A 240 6.04 -4.76 25.21
N ILE A 241 6.48 -4.07 24.16
CA ILE A 241 5.72 -3.00 23.52
C ILE A 241 4.40 -3.54 22.96
N LEU A 242 4.41 -4.67 22.25
CA LEU A 242 3.20 -5.23 21.67
C LEU A 242 2.19 -5.67 22.74
N ASP A 243 2.65 -6.29 23.83
CA ASP A 243 1.77 -6.65 24.95
C ASP A 243 1.18 -5.41 25.64
N GLU A 244 1.93 -4.30 25.76
CA GLU A 244 1.43 -3.02 26.25
C GLU A 244 0.38 -2.43 25.29
N ILE A 245 0.64 -2.44 23.98
CA ILE A 245 -0.31 -2.00 22.94
C ILE A 245 -1.60 -2.79 23.02
N VAL A 246 -1.55 -4.12 23.14
CA VAL A 246 -2.73 -5.00 23.23
C VAL A 246 -3.55 -4.67 24.49
N ALA A 247 -2.91 -4.43 25.63
CA ALA A 247 -3.56 -4.05 26.87
C ALA A 247 -4.27 -2.68 26.75
N LEU A 248 -3.60 -1.68 26.17
CA LEU A 248 -4.16 -0.34 25.95
C LEU A 248 -5.36 -0.37 24.99
N ARG A 249 -5.29 -1.19 23.93
CA ARG A 249 -6.42 -1.39 23.00
C ARG A 249 -7.62 -2.05 23.67
N LYS A 250 -7.39 -3.02 24.56
CA LYS A 250 -8.47 -3.58 25.37
C LYS A 250 -9.11 -2.52 26.26
N GLU A 251 -8.31 -1.64 26.85
CA GLU A 251 -8.82 -0.53 27.65
C GLU A 251 -9.66 0.45 26.78
N ILE A 252 -9.28 0.72 25.53
CA ILE A 252 -10.14 1.49 24.61
C ILE A 252 -11.51 0.81 24.45
N ALA A 253 -11.54 -0.50 24.22
CA ALA A 253 -12.82 -1.23 24.11
C ALA A 253 -13.67 -1.07 25.37
N ASP A 254 -13.06 -1.12 26.54
CA ASP A 254 -13.76 -0.93 27.83
C ASP A 254 -14.26 0.51 28.02
N LEU A 255 -13.53 1.52 27.55
CA LEU A 255 -13.98 2.92 27.58
C LEU A 255 -15.25 3.14 26.75
N TYR A 256 -15.37 2.42 25.63
CA TYR A 256 -16.53 2.48 24.71
C TYR A 256 -17.62 1.46 25.03
N ASP A 257 -17.49 0.71 26.12
CA ASP A 257 -18.44 -0.31 26.56
C ASP A 257 -18.73 -1.37 25.45
N VAL A 258 -17.69 -1.73 24.64
CA VAL A 258 -17.75 -2.79 23.60
C VAL A 258 -16.94 -4.01 24.05
N PRO A 259 -17.30 -5.25 23.58
CA PRO A 259 -16.68 -6.47 24.10
C PRO A 259 -15.18 -6.57 23.86
N SER A 260 -14.69 -6.09 22.70
CA SER A 260 -13.28 -6.19 22.33
C SER A 260 -12.83 -5.06 21.43
N PHE A 261 -11.50 -4.89 21.27
CA PHE A 261 -10.93 -3.94 20.34
C PHE A 261 -11.33 -4.26 18.88
N ALA A 262 -11.49 -5.53 18.54
CA ALA A 262 -12.00 -5.91 17.23
C ALA A 262 -13.42 -5.36 16.98
N HIS A 263 -14.32 -5.35 17.97
CA HIS A 263 -15.64 -4.71 17.82
C HIS A 263 -15.55 -3.20 17.63
N TYR A 264 -14.62 -2.56 18.34
CA TYR A 264 -14.39 -1.11 18.20
C TYR A 264 -13.93 -0.75 16.77
N VAL A 265 -13.02 -1.53 16.18
CA VAL A 265 -12.46 -1.25 14.85
C VAL A 265 -13.39 -1.65 13.71
N THR A 266 -13.96 -2.88 13.77
CA THR A 266 -14.69 -3.46 12.62
C THR A 266 -16.05 -2.83 12.36
N LYS A 267 -16.63 -2.11 13.33
CA LYS A 267 -17.91 -1.39 13.17
C LYS A 267 -17.91 -0.37 12.01
N ARG A 268 -16.71 0.08 11.56
CA ARG A 268 -16.51 1.04 10.46
C ARG A 268 -15.86 0.39 9.23
N ARG A 269 -15.94 -0.93 9.10
CA ARG A 269 -15.39 -1.70 7.99
C ARG A 269 -16.52 -2.35 7.18
N MET A 270 -16.20 -2.85 5.98
CA MET A 270 -17.15 -3.61 5.18
C MET A 270 -17.72 -4.84 5.92
N VAL A 271 -16.91 -5.45 6.78
CA VAL A 271 -17.31 -6.62 7.58
C VAL A 271 -18.27 -6.30 8.72
N GLU A 272 -18.33 -5.03 9.17
CA GLU A 272 -19.22 -4.48 10.19
C GLU A 272 -18.99 -5.03 11.62
N ASN A 273 -18.51 -6.26 11.77
CA ASN A 273 -18.32 -6.91 13.08
C ASN A 273 -17.27 -8.04 13.01
N PRO A 274 -16.63 -8.39 14.15
CA PRO A 274 -15.62 -9.45 14.20
C PRO A 274 -16.17 -10.85 13.95
N GLU A 275 -17.46 -11.10 14.13
CA GLU A 275 -18.11 -12.38 13.85
C GLU A 275 -18.10 -12.68 12.35
N THR A 276 -18.29 -11.66 11.51
CA THR A 276 -18.16 -11.76 10.05
C THR A 276 -16.72 -12.10 9.66
N VAL A 277 -15.73 -11.46 10.30
CA VAL A 277 -14.30 -11.79 10.08
C VAL A 277 -14.02 -13.24 10.45
N ARG A 278 -14.47 -13.71 11.62
CA ARG A 278 -14.23 -15.09 12.06
C ARG A 278 -14.83 -16.11 11.09
N ARG A 279 -16.08 -15.91 10.65
CA ARG A 279 -16.71 -16.80 9.64
C ARG A 279 -15.89 -16.86 8.37
N PHE A 280 -15.44 -15.70 7.88
CA PHE A 280 -14.58 -15.62 6.70
C PHE A 280 -13.27 -16.38 6.89
N LEU A 281 -12.57 -16.16 8.01
CA LEU A 281 -11.30 -16.86 8.29
C LEU A 281 -11.51 -18.38 8.47
N ASP A 282 -12.63 -18.83 9.02
CA ASP A 282 -12.95 -20.25 9.14
C ASP A 282 -13.25 -20.89 7.78
N GLU A 283 -13.94 -20.17 6.89
CA GLU A 283 -14.16 -20.62 5.50
C GLU A 283 -12.83 -20.73 4.75
N VAL A 284 -11.98 -19.69 4.83
CA VAL A 284 -10.63 -19.71 4.24
C VAL A 284 -9.81 -20.87 4.79
N ARG A 285 -9.82 -21.09 6.11
CA ARG A 285 -9.09 -22.19 6.77
C ARG A 285 -9.46 -23.55 6.19
N SER A 286 -10.74 -23.79 5.97
CA SER A 286 -11.22 -25.07 5.46
C SER A 286 -10.65 -25.43 4.07
N ARG A 287 -10.37 -24.41 3.24
CA ARG A 287 -9.83 -24.56 1.88
C ARG A 287 -8.30 -24.50 1.84
N VAL A 288 -7.73 -23.57 2.60
CA VAL A 288 -6.28 -23.33 2.61
C VAL A 288 -5.52 -24.51 3.21
N THR A 289 -6.01 -25.16 4.27
CA THR A 289 -5.29 -26.25 4.94
C THR A 289 -5.02 -27.41 3.98
N GLU A 290 -6.00 -27.83 3.17
CA GLU A 290 -5.80 -28.89 2.17
C GLU A 290 -4.80 -28.50 1.09
N ALA A 291 -4.89 -27.24 0.61
CA ALA A 291 -3.96 -26.71 -0.38
C ALA A 291 -2.53 -26.60 0.17
N GLU A 292 -2.36 -26.10 1.40
CA GLU A 292 -1.06 -26.01 2.07
C GLU A 292 -0.40 -27.39 2.24
N ILE A 293 -1.15 -28.39 2.70
CA ILE A 293 -0.65 -29.77 2.84
C ILE A 293 -0.22 -30.33 1.47
N ARG A 294 -1.02 -30.13 0.43
CA ARG A 294 -0.68 -30.56 -0.95
C ARG A 294 0.61 -29.90 -1.42
N ASP A 295 0.73 -28.56 -1.25
CA ASP A 295 1.88 -27.79 -1.71
C ASP A 295 3.14 -28.20 -0.93
N LEU A 296 3.06 -28.36 0.39
CA LEU A 296 4.17 -28.88 1.21
C LEU A 296 4.59 -30.28 0.79
N GLY A 297 3.64 -31.16 0.41
CA GLY A 297 3.92 -32.49 -0.13
C GLY A 297 4.78 -32.43 -1.40
N GLN A 298 4.48 -31.51 -2.32
CA GLN A 298 5.27 -31.30 -3.53
C GLN A 298 6.71 -30.81 -3.21
N LEU A 299 6.85 -29.91 -2.25
CA LEU A 299 8.19 -29.48 -1.80
C LEU A 299 8.97 -30.62 -1.13
N SER A 300 8.29 -31.48 -0.36
CA SER A 300 8.89 -32.69 0.26
C SER A 300 9.41 -33.67 -0.79
N GLU A 301 8.71 -33.84 -1.92
CA GLU A 301 9.20 -34.67 -3.05
C GLU A 301 10.52 -34.10 -3.61
N VAL A 302 10.61 -32.80 -3.79
CA VAL A 302 11.84 -32.13 -4.25
C VAL A 302 12.97 -32.31 -3.23
N LYS A 303 12.68 -32.10 -1.93
CA LYS A 303 13.66 -32.28 -0.84
C LYS A 303 14.19 -33.73 -0.83
N SER A 304 13.30 -34.70 -0.92
CA SER A 304 13.65 -36.13 -0.98
C SER A 304 14.53 -36.44 -2.19
N ALA A 305 14.17 -35.99 -3.38
CA ALA A 305 14.92 -36.22 -4.61
C ALA A 305 16.32 -35.57 -4.57
N MET A 306 16.46 -34.38 -4.01
CA MET A 306 17.74 -33.67 -3.94
C MET A 306 18.68 -34.20 -2.85
N SER A 307 18.13 -34.58 -1.69
CA SER A 307 18.92 -34.98 -0.53
C SER A 307 19.13 -36.51 -0.42
N GLY A 308 18.33 -37.29 -1.15
CA GLY A 308 18.35 -38.76 -1.05
C GLY A 308 17.70 -39.32 0.21
N ILE A 309 17.07 -38.49 1.05
CA ILE A 309 16.34 -38.95 2.24
C ILE A 309 14.96 -39.50 1.84
N PRO A 310 14.41 -40.52 2.53
CA PRO A 310 13.08 -41.05 2.27
C PRO A 310 12.01 -39.94 2.37
N LEU A 311 10.96 -40.02 1.54
CA LEU A 311 9.92 -38.99 1.44
C LEU A 311 9.20 -38.74 2.79
N ASP A 312 8.98 -39.81 3.57
CA ASP A 312 8.38 -39.73 4.90
C ASP A 312 9.25 -39.02 5.96
N GLN A 313 10.52 -38.77 5.63
CA GLN A 313 11.47 -38.01 6.47
C GLN A 313 11.81 -36.64 5.85
N ALA A 314 11.39 -36.34 4.64
CA ALA A 314 11.68 -35.11 3.90
C ALA A 314 10.75 -33.95 4.27
N ASN A 315 10.48 -33.75 5.56
CA ASN A 315 9.62 -32.69 6.04
C ASN A 315 10.16 -31.31 5.65
N ILE A 316 9.26 -30.42 5.26
CA ILE A 316 9.56 -29.02 4.94
C ILE A 316 9.44 -28.18 6.21
N SER A 317 10.52 -27.51 6.55
CA SER A 317 10.54 -26.50 7.61
C SER A 317 10.31 -25.09 7.02
N ARG A 318 9.96 -24.11 7.86
CA ARG A 318 9.69 -22.74 7.40
C ARG A 318 10.88 -22.10 6.69
N TRP A 319 12.11 -22.41 7.09
CA TRP A 319 13.34 -21.95 6.41
C TRP A 319 13.64 -22.67 5.10
N ASP A 320 12.91 -23.73 4.78
CA ASP A 320 13.08 -24.53 3.56
C ASP A 320 12.15 -24.09 2.43
N VAL A 321 11.02 -23.48 2.77
CA VAL A 321 9.95 -23.19 1.82
C VAL A 321 10.45 -22.45 0.57
N ASN A 322 11.14 -21.33 0.75
CA ASN A 322 11.61 -20.52 -0.39
C ASN A 322 12.65 -21.28 -1.22
N PHE A 323 13.54 -22.03 -0.58
CA PHE A 323 14.57 -22.79 -1.28
C PHE A 323 13.99 -23.89 -2.18
N TYR A 324 13.10 -24.74 -1.62
CA TYR A 324 12.54 -25.84 -2.41
C TYR A 324 11.45 -25.37 -3.38
N ARG A 325 10.75 -24.27 -3.08
CA ARG A 325 9.83 -23.62 -4.02
C ARG A 325 10.57 -23.17 -5.27
N GLU A 326 11.71 -22.51 -5.12
CA GLU A 326 12.50 -22.04 -6.25
C GLU A 326 13.03 -23.21 -7.08
N ARG A 327 13.54 -24.25 -6.46
CA ARG A 327 13.97 -25.49 -7.17
C ARG A 327 12.82 -26.14 -7.92
N LEU A 328 11.63 -26.17 -7.37
CA LEU A 328 10.44 -26.70 -8.06
C LEU A 328 10.02 -25.81 -9.22
N ARG A 329 10.06 -24.48 -9.04
CA ARG A 329 9.78 -23.51 -10.11
C ARG A 329 10.74 -23.71 -11.30
N GLU A 330 12.04 -23.81 -11.05
CA GLU A 330 13.04 -24.10 -12.07
C GLU A 330 12.78 -25.44 -12.79
N GLN A 331 12.47 -26.49 -12.06
CA GLN A 331 12.29 -27.84 -12.60
C GLN A 331 10.97 -28.00 -13.39
N ARG A 332 9.86 -27.44 -12.87
CA ARG A 332 8.51 -27.69 -13.40
C ARG A 332 8.10 -26.67 -14.44
N PHE A 333 8.45 -25.39 -14.22
CA PHE A 333 7.97 -24.30 -15.07
C PHE A 333 9.07 -23.71 -15.96
N ALA A 334 10.34 -24.08 -15.77
CA ALA A 334 11.51 -23.52 -16.46
C ALA A 334 11.49 -21.97 -16.43
N ILE A 335 11.12 -21.40 -15.29
CA ILE A 335 11.09 -19.96 -15.05
C ILE A 335 12.36 -19.60 -14.26
N ASP A 336 13.13 -18.70 -14.84
CA ASP A 336 14.23 -17.99 -14.21
C ASP A 336 13.82 -16.52 -14.09
N GLN A 337 13.61 -16.04 -12.87
CA GLN A 337 13.16 -14.68 -12.61
C GLN A 337 14.15 -13.63 -13.14
N GLU A 338 15.46 -13.90 -13.10
CA GLU A 338 16.44 -12.98 -13.65
C GLU A 338 16.40 -12.98 -15.19
N ALA A 339 16.14 -14.12 -15.83
CA ALA A 339 15.96 -14.19 -17.27
C ALA A 339 14.66 -13.47 -17.74
N LEU A 340 13.66 -13.31 -16.87
CA LEU A 340 12.44 -12.57 -17.21
C LEU A 340 12.68 -11.07 -17.39
N ARG A 341 13.71 -10.47 -16.78
CA ARG A 341 14.02 -9.04 -16.90
C ARG A 341 14.18 -8.57 -18.36
N GLN A 342 14.66 -9.44 -19.24
CA GLN A 342 14.76 -9.13 -20.68
C GLN A 342 13.39 -8.96 -21.37
N TYR A 343 12.34 -9.58 -20.84
CA TYR A 343 10.97 -9.44 -21.36
C TYR A 343 10.28 -8.19 -20.83
N PHE A 344 10.69 -7.72 -19.64
CA PHE A 344 10.09 -6.59 -18.92
C PHE A 344 11.12 -5.49 -18.61
N PRO A 345 11.80 -4.87 -19.64
CA PRO A 345 12.67 -3.73 -19.37
C PRO A 345 11.89 -2.64 -18.64
N THR A 346 12.46 -2.11 -17.58
CA THR A 346 11.75 -1.20 -16.64
C THR A 346 11.03 -0.06 -17.36
N LYS A 347 11.71 0.58 -18.31
CA LYS A 347 11.16 1.65 -19.10
C LYS A 347 9.94 1.23 -19.93
N ALA A 348 10.06 0.11 -20.66
CA ALA A 348 8.97 -0.42 -21.47
C ALA A 348 7.79 -0.87 -20.58
N SER A 349 8.07 -1.42 -19.41
CA SER A 349 7.05 -1.83 -18.43
C SER A 349 6.25 -0.64 -17.91
N VAL A 350 6.90 0.49 -17.66
CA VAL A 350 6.20 1.73 -17.25
C VAL A 350 5.33 2.28 -18.39
N ASP A 351 5.86 2.36 -19.62
CA ASP A 351 5.10 2.82 -20.79
C ASP A 351 3.91 1.88 -21.08
N TRP A 352 4.11 0.57 -20.96
CA TRP A 352 3.07 -0.45 -21.06
C TRP A 352 1.98 -0.29 -19.99
N MET A 353 2.34 -0.11 -18.74
CA MET A 353 1.40 0.13 -17.64
C MET A 353 0.51 1.35 -17.91
N LEU A 354 1.10 2.45 -18.39
CA LEU A 354 0.35 3.65 -18.77
C LEU A 354 -0.59 3.38 -19.95
N ASP A 355 -0.14 2.66 -20.99
CA ASP A 355 -0.95 2.32 -22.17
C ASP A 355 -2.12 1.39 -21.82
N VAL A 356 -1.90 0.36 -20.99
CA VAL A 356 -2.97 -0.51 -20.48
C VAL A 356 -4.03 0.33 -19.76
N SER A 357 -3.62 1.27 -18.91
CA SER A 357 -4.53 2.16 -18.19
C SER A 357 -5.30 3.10 -19.13
N GLU A 358 -4.65 3.65 -20.16
CA GLU A 358 -5.29 4.50 -21.17
C GLU A 358 -6.42 3.77 -21.90
N ARG A 359 -6.13 2.54 -22.35
CA ARG A 359 -7.09 1.70 -23.08
C ARG A 359 -8.27 1.28 -22.21
N LEU A 360 -8.01 0.93 -20.95
CA LEU A 360 -9.05 0.49 -20.01
C LEU A 360 -9.93 1.64 -19.55
N TYR A 361 -9.34 2.72 -19.08
CA TYR A 361 -10.06 3.73 -18.33
C TYR A 361 -10.42 4.97 -19.15
N GLY A 362 -10.04 5.04 -20.43
CA GLY A 362 -10.33 6.17 -21.30
C GLY A 362 -9.66 7.46 -20.83
N VAL A 363 -8.39 7.34 -20.43
CA VAL A 363 -7.52 8.46 -20.05
C VAL A 363 -6.32 8.55 -20.97
N ARG A 364 -5.56 9.65 -20.89
CA ARG A 364 -4.30 9.84 -21.58
C ARG A 364 -3.29 10.44 -20.62
N PHE A 365 -2.08 9.90 -20.60
CA PHE A 365 -0.97 10.40 -19.80
C PHE A 365 -0.02 11.22 -20.69
N GLU A 366 0.06 12.52 -20.45
CA GLU A 366 0.92 13.44 -21.18
C GLU A 366 2.16 13.78 -20.35
N ARG A 367 3.32 13.26 -20.76
CA ARG A 367 4.57 13.54 -20.07
C ARG A 367 4.97 15.01 -20.20
N ARG A 368 5.37 15.64 -19.09
CA ARG A 368 5.92 16.99 -19.05
C ARG A 368 7.40 16.96 -18.71
N SER A 369 8.13 17.98 -19.14
CA SER A 369 9.51 18.18 -18.71
C SER A 369 9.56 18.50 -17.20
N THR A 370 10.53 17.91 -16.50
CA THR A 370 10.76 18.11 -15.06
C THR A 370 12.12 18.74 -14.83
N SER A 371 12.30 19.44 -13.68
CA SER A 371 13.59 19.97 -13.25
C SER A 371 13.69 19.90 -11.74
N SER A 372 14.79 19.32 -11.21
CA SER A 372 15.07 19.38 -9.78
C SER A 372 15.50 20.78 -9.37
N VAL A 373 15.04 21.24 -8.22
CA VAL A 373 15.33 22.58 -7.68
C VAL A 373 16.74 22.65 -7.11
N GLY A 374 17.74 22.37 -7.93
CA GLY A 374 19.15 22.57 -7.65
C GLY A 374 19.86 23.40 -8.70
N CYS A 375 19.22 23.63 -9.84
CA CYS A 375 19.68 24.53 -10.91
C CYS A 375 18.95 25.86 -10.81
N GLN A 376 19.38 26.74 -9.91
CA GLN A 376 19.02 28.16 -9.99
C GLN A 376 19.48 28.68 -11.37
N LEU A 377 18.56 29.32 -12.06
CA LEU A 377 18.73 30.13 -13.24
C LEU A 377 20.10 30.80 -13.37
N SER A 378 21.08 30.10 -13.92
CA SER A 378 22.20 30.71 -14.60
C SER A 378 22.09 30.32 -16.08
N VAL A 379 21.74 31.30 -16.89
CA VAL A 379 21.84 31.26 -18.35
C VAL A 379 23.30 31.12 -18.70
N VAL A 380 23.83 29.92 -18.61
CA VAL A 380 25.10 29.53 -19.25
C VAL A 380 24.93 28.09 -19.71
N SER A 381 25.02 27.95 -21.02
CA SER A 381 25.11 26.72 -21.78
C SER A 381 26.00 25.69 -21.09
N CYS A 382 25.40 24.64 -20.47
CA CYS A 382 26.11 23.40 -20.15
C CYS A 382 25.58 22.31 -21.10
N GLN A 383 26.30 22.09 -22.17
CA GLN A 383 26.27 20.84 -22.89
C GLN A 383 26.88 19.75 -21.98
N GLN A 384 26.05 19.09 -21.20
CA GLN A 384 26.38 17.77 -20.66
C GLN A 384 25.71 16.72 -21.55
N PRO A 385 26.37 15.56 -21.78
CA PRO A 385 25.78 14.50 -22.59
C PRO A 385 24.51 14.05 -21.89
N ALA A 386 23.40 14.04 -22.62
CA ALA A 386 22.14 13.51 -22.19
C ALA A 386 22.36 12.05 -21.74
N THR A 387 22.33 11.79 -20.45
CA THR A 387 22.03 10.45 -19.97
C THR A 387 20.66 10.12 -20.53
N ASP A 388 20.60 9.09 -21.35
CA ASP A 388 19.44 8.68 -22.13
C ASP A 388 18.28 8.25 -21.22
N ASN A 389 17.55 9.24 -20.71
CA ASN A 389 16.32 9.08 -19.93
C ASN A 389 15.09 9.01 -20.85
N SER A 390 15.23 8.38 -21.99
CA SER A 390 14.20 8.28 -23.00
C SER A 390 13.22 7.13 -22.71
N LEU A 391 12.21 7.35 -21.84
CA LEU A 391 10.93 6.68 -22.00
C LEU A 391 10.39 7.06 -23.39
N ASN A 392 9.76 6.14 -24.14
CA ASN A 392 9.32 6.38 -25.53
C ASN A 392 8.33 7.57 -25.66
N ARG A 393 7.67 7.94 -24.54
CA ARG A 393 6.86 9.15 -24.46
C ARG A 393 7.76 10.36 -24.29
N GLN A 394 8.10 11.00 -25.40
CA GLN A 394 8.86 12.25 -25.36
C GLN A 394 8.00 13.36 -24.73
N PRO A 395 8.61 14.29 -23.94
CA PRO A 395 7.90 15.47 -23.47
C PRO A 395 7.38 16.26 -24.68
N THR A 396 6.15 16.76 -24.57
CA THR A 396 5.65 17.71 -25.57
C THR A 396 6.60 18.91 -25.63
N THR A 397 7.01 19.31 -26.81
CA THR A 397 7.86 20.49 -27.04
C THR A 397 7.09 21.78 -26.80
N ASP A 398 6.71 22.00 -25.55
CA ASP A 398 5.99 23.19 -25.11
C ASP A 398 6.95 24.13 -24.39
N ASN A 399 6.92 25.43 -24.70
CA ASN A 399 7.73 26.50 -24.09
C ASN A 399 7.37 26.80 -22.62
N ARG A 400 6.70 25.87 -21.93
CA ARG A 400 6.30 26.02 -20.52
C ARG A 400 7.48 25.73 -19.59
N GLN A 401 7.46 26.36 -18.42
CA GLN A 401 8.44 26.08 -17.38
C GLN A 401 8.40 24.61 -16.97
N PRO A 402 9.58 23.94 -16.78
CA PRO A 402 9.63 22.58 -16.30
C PRO A 402 8.91 22.41 -14.95
N ILE A 403 8.25 21.28 -14.76
CA ILE A 403 7.61 20.94 -13.48
C ILE A 403 8.69 20.74 -12.40
N PRO A 404 8.58 21.41 -11.24
CA PRO A 404 9.53 21.22 -10.15
C PRO A 404 9.40 19.81 -9.55
N VAL A 405 10.54 19.17 -9.28
CA VAL A 405 10.63 17.85 -8.67
C VAL A 405 11.77 17.82 -7.65
N TRP A 406 11.69 16.92 -6.67
CA TRP A 406 12.69 16.75 -5.59
C TRP A 406 13.95 15.98 -6.03
N HIS A 407 13.94 15.34 -7.20
CA HIS A 407 15.09 14.61 -7.75
C HIS A 407 14.95 14.47 -9.28
N ASP A 408 16.08 14.50 -10.02
CA ASP A 408 16.11 14.48 -11.49
C ASP A 408 15.50 13.24 -12.13
N SER A 409 15.45 12.11 -11.40
CA SER A 409 14.82 10.87 -11.88
C SER A 409 13.31 10.86 -11.79
N VAL A 410 12.69 11.85 -11.15
CA VAL A 410 11.24 11.92 -10.98
C VAL A 410 10.57 12.39 -12.26
N LEU A 411 9.54 11.66 -12.68
CA LEU A 411 8.76 11.97 -13.86
C LEU A 411 7.41 12.56 -13.46
N TYR A 412 6.85 13.40 -14.32
CA TYR A 412 5.50 13.95 -14.13
C TYR A 412 4.67 13.76 -15.40
N TYR A 413 3.39 13.40 -15.20
CA TYR A 413 2.40 13.30 -16.27
C TYR A 413 1.12 14.06 -15.88
N ASP A 414 0.61 14.85 -16.83
CA ASP A 414 -0.80 15.29 -16.80
C ASP A 414 -1.69 14.07 -17.10
N VAL A 415 -2.78 13.93 -16.39
CA VAL A 415 -3.83 12.95 -16.66
C VAL A 415 -5.01 13.66 -17.31
N LEU A 416 -5.36 13.25 -18.53
CA LEU A 416 -6.40 13.86 -19.35
C LEU A 416 -7.51 12.85 -19.62
N ASP A 417 -8.75 13.30 -19.69
CA ASP A 417 -9.84 12.48 -20.21
C ASP A 417 -9.68 12.34 -21.74
N SER A 418 -9.74 11.09 -22.24
CA SER A 418 -9.52 10.82 -23.66
C SER A 418 -10.69 11.32 -24.54
N SER A 419 -11.89 11.52 -23.96
CA SER A 419 -13.08 11.88 -24.72
C SER A 419 -13.11 13.35 -25.15
N ASP A 420 -12.59 14.26 -24.30
CA ASP A 420 -12.67 15.70 -24.52
C ASP A 420 -11.37 16.45 -24.23
N GLY A 421 -10.33 15.75 -23.72
CA GLY A 421 -9.06 16.35 -23.36
C GLY A 421 -9.06 17.14 -22.04
N THR A 422 -10.12 17.03 -21.24
CA THR A 422 -10.20 17.68 -19.94
C THR A 422 -9.09 17.22 -19.02
N HIS A 423 -8.40 18.15 -18.37
CA HIS A 423 -7.36 17.84 -17.38
C HIS A 423 -8.02 17.32 -16.09
N ILE A 424 -7.68 16.08 -15.71
CA ILE A 424 -8.22 15.39 -14.53
C ILE A 424 -7.34 15.70 -13.32
N GLY A 425 -6.02 15.55 -13.45
CA GLY A 425 -5.06 15.71 -12.35
C GLY A 425 -3.63 15.44 -12.78
N GLY A 426 -2.73 15.26 -11.83
CA GLY A 426 -1.31 14.99 -12.05
C GLY A 426 -0.81 13.74 -11.35
N ILE A 427 0.16 13.06 -11.97
CA ILE A 427 0.88 11.96 -11.34
C ILE A 427 2.38 12.19 -11.38
N TYR A 428 3.06 11.88 -10.28
CA TYR A 428 4.51 11.82 -10.21
C TYR A 428 4.95 10.36 -10.09
N LEU A 429 6.04 10.00 -10.80
CA LEU A 429 6.64 8.68 -10.73
C LEU A 429 8.08 8.80 -10.20
N ASP A 430 8.32 8.30 -9.02
CA ASP A 430 9.64 8.21 -8.37
C ASP A 430 10.05 6.74 -8.28
N LEU A 431 10.68 6.24 -9.33
CA LEU A 431 10.79 4.80 -9.63
C LEU A 431 12.03 4.13 -9.07
N TYR A 432 13.14 4.86 -8.91
CA TYR A 432 14.46 4.24 -8.69
C TYR A 432 14.96 4.41 -7.25
N PRO A 433 15.75 3.46 -6.74
CA PRO A 433 16.32 3.55 -5.40
C PRO A 433 17.36 4.66 -5.29
N ARG A 434 17.43 5.28 -4.12
CA ARG A 434 18.49 6.21 -3.71
C ARG A 434 18.60 6.29 -2.20
N ASP A 435 19.70 6.83 -1.70
CA ASP A 435 19.90 7.04 -0.27
C ASP A 435 18.85 7.98 0.32
N GLY A 436 18.34 7.61 1.49
CA GLY A 436 17.36 8.40 2.23
C GLY A 436 15.91 8.31 1.70
N LYS A 437 15.66 7.62 0.60
CA LYS A 437 14.32 7.38 0.07
C LYS A 437 13.64 6.21 0.78
N TYR A 438 12.31 6.27 0.90
CA TYR A 438 11.47 5.15 1.33
C TYR A 438 11.79 3.89 0.53
N LYS A 439 12.01 2.77 1.24
CA LYS A 439 12.61 1.56 0.65
C LYS A 439 11.63 0.55 0.08
N HIS A 440 10.34 0.71 0.34
CA HIS A 440 9.29 -0.14 -0.21
C HIS A 440 8.62 0.54 -1.41
N ALA A 441 7.73 -0.17 -2.10
CA ALA A 441 6.79 0.43 -3.04
C ALA A 441 5.59 0.98 -2.27
N ALA A 442 5.05 2.12 -2.70
CA ALA A 442 3.80 2.68 -2.19
C ALA A 442 3.27 3.80 -3.10
N ALA A 443 1.97 4.05 -3.02
CA ALA A 443 1.32 5.21 -3.60
C ALA A 443 1.00 6.25 -2.51
N TRP A 444 1.22 7.54 -2.83
CA TRP A 444 0.86 8.67 -1.97
C TRP A 444 -0.25 9.50 -2.61
N PRO A 445 -1.44 9.58 -2.00
CA PRO A 445 -2.47 10.55 -2.40
C PRO A 445 -2.11 11.92 -1.81
N VAL A 446 -1.21 12.66 -2.49
CA VAL A 446 -0.67 13.93 -1.98
C VAL A 446 -1.74 15.03 -1.98
N ARG A 447 -2.70 14.95 -2.91
CA ARG A 447 -3.76 15.93 -3.05
C ARG A 447 -5.02 15.23 -3.53
N GLY A 448 -6.05 15.22 -2.70
CA GLY A 448 -7.35 14.67 -3.05
C GLY A 448 -8.16 15.61 -3.94
N VAL A 449 -9.24 15.11 -4.51
CA VAL A 449 -10.20 15.91 -5.29
C VAL A 449 -11.28 16.49 -4.38
N SER A 450 -11.74 17.69 -4.71
CA SER A 450 -13.03 18.26 -4.27
C SER A 450 -13.63 18.97 -5.48
N THR A 451 -14.62 18.34 -6.10
CA THR A 451 -15.28 18.96 -7.28
C THR A 451 -16.03 20.22 -6.88
N LYS A 452 -16.52 20.30 -5.65
CA LYS A 452 -17.16 21.47 -5.09
C LYS A 452 -16.23 22.69 -5.01
N SER A 453 -14.97 22.44 -4.66
CA SER A 453 -13.93 23.48 -4.57
C SER A 453 -13.12 23.63 -5.86
N GLY A 454 -13.47 22.93 -6.95
CA GLY A 454 -12.72 22.93 -8.21
C GLY A 454 -11.30 22.37 -8.08
N ARG A 455 -11.05 21.52 -7.08
CA ARG A 455 -9.75 21.01 -6.70
C ARG A 455 -9.43 19.70 -7.46
N GLN A 456 -8.28 19.66 -8.13
CA GLN A 456 -7.79 18.52 -8.89
C GLN A 456 -6.83 17.65 -8.07
N PRO A 457 -6.81 16.32 -8.26
CA PRO A 457 -5.98 15.40 -7.49
C PRO A 457 -4.53 15.33 -7.98
N ILE A 458 -3.62 14.99 -7.05
CA ILE A 458 -2.23 14.61 -7.34
C ILE A 458 -1.91 13.33 -6.60
N SER A 459 -1.40 12.33 -7.31
CA SER A 459 -0.89 11.10 -6.73
C SER A 459 0.58 10.88 -7.09
N VAL A 460 1.32 10.24 -6.20
CA VAL A 460 2.74 9.92 -6.40
C VAL A 460 2.94 8.42 -6.29
N LEU A 461 3.56 7.82 -7.31
CA LEU A 461 4.06 6.45 -7.25
C LEU A 461 5.51 6.47 -6.79
N VAL A 462 5.82 5.79 -5.70
CA VAL A 462 7.18 5.57 -5.21
C VAL A 462 7.50 4.09 -5.29
N THR A 463 8.59 3.74 -5.97
CA THR A 463 9.09 2.37 -6.05
C THR A 463 10.63 2.34 -5.96
N ASN A 464 11.22 1.15 -5.92
CA ASN A 464 12.67 0.98 -5.94
C ASN A 464 13.06 -0.08 -6.98
N LEU A 465 12.64 0.15 -8.22
CA LEU A 465 12.78 -0.78 -9.33
C LEU A 465 14.25 -0.92 -9.79
N ASN A 466 14.60 -2.10 -10.28
CA ASN A 466 15.84 -2.28 -11.04
C ASN A 466 15.75 -1.51 -12.37
N GLY A 467 16.78 -0.73 -12.69
CA GLY A 467 16.80 0.10 -13.90
C GLY A 467 16.89 -0.68 -15.22
N GLU A 468 17.36 -1.92 -15.20
CA GLU A 468 17.56 -2.75 -16.40
C GLU A 468 16.29 -3.50 -16.81
N GLY A 469 15.54 -4.04 -15.83
CA GLY A 469 14.32 -4.78 -16.10
C GLY A 469 13.69 -5.33 -14.83
N LEU A 470 12.44 -5.76 -14.95
CA LEU A 470 11.62 -6.25 -13.84
C LEU A 470 11.52 -7.77 -13.85
N THR A 471 11.47 -8.38 -12.68
CA THR A 471 10.92 -9.73 -12.52
C THR A 471 9.40 -9.68 -12.68
N HIS A 472 8.75 -10.83 -12.78
CA HIS A 472 7.29 -10.86 -12.84
C HIS A 472 6.66 -10.33 -11.54
N ASP A 473 7.22 -10.68 -10.39
CA ASP A 473 6.74 -10.21 -9.08
C ASP A 473 6.91 -8.67 -8.94
N GLU A 474 8.00 -8.10 -9.49
CA GLU A 474 8.18 -6.63 -9.53
C GLU A 474 7.20 -5.95 -10.51
N LEU A 475 6.81 -6.62 -11.59
CA LEU A 475 5.78 -6.13 -12.53
C LEU A 475 4.39 -6.12 -11.87
N GLU A 476 4.02 -7.18 -11.13
CA GLU A 476 2.79 -7.23 -10.33
C GLU A 476 2.76 -6.10 -9.28
N THR A 477 3.88 -5.89 -8.54
CA THR A 477 4.01 -4.80 -7.57
C THR A 477 3.83 -3.43 -8.22
N LEU A 478 4.41 -3.22 -9.41
CA LEU A 478 4.26 -1.96 -10.16
C LEU A 478 2.80 -1.67 -10.49
N LEU A 479 2.05 -2.69 -10.94
CA LEU A 479 0.62 -2.55 -11.23
C LEU A 479 -0.20 -2.33 -9.96
N HIS A 480 0.11 -3.05 -8.88
CA HIS A 480 -0.55 -2.88 -7.59
C HIS A 480 -0.51 -1.42 -7.13
N GLU A 481 0.69 -0.87 -7.00
CA GLU A 481 0.87 0.50 -6.54
C GLU A 481 0.26 1.53 -7.52
N PHE A 482 0.35 1.25 -8.81
CA PHE A 482 -0.29 2.11 -9.80
C PHE A 482 -1.83 2.03 -9.74
N GLY A 483 -2.40 0.91 -9.30
CA GLY A 483 -3.81 0.77 -8.99
C GLY A 483 -4.28 1.78 -7.93
N HIS A 484 -3.49 1.98 -6.87
CA HIS A 484 -3.75 3.02 -5.88
C HIS A 484 -3.60 4.44 -6.45
N VAL A 485 -2.58 4.68 -7.29
CA VAL A 485 -2.42 5.96 -8.00
C VAL A 485 -3.64 6.28 -8.85
N LEU A 486 -4.15 5.29 -9.60
CA LEU A 486 -5.37 5.45 -10.41
C LEU A 486 -6.60 5.72 -9.53
N HIS A 487 -6.75 5.03 -8.41
CA HIS A 487 -7.84 5.28 -7.46
C HIS A 487 -7.80 6.71 -6.93
N GLY A 488 -6.60 7.24 -6.62
CA GLY A 488 -6.41 8.63 -6.21
C GLY A 488 -6.74 9.63 -7.32
N VAL A 489 -6.10 9.48 -8.49
CA VAL A 489 -6.16 10.50 -9.55
C VAL A 489 -7.47 10.49 -10.37
N LEU A 490 -8.18 9.35 -10.43
CA LEU A 490 -9.45 9.24 -11.16
C LEU A 490 -10.70 9.52 -10.31
N SER A 491 -10.51 9.85 -9.02
CA SER A 491 -11.59 10.23 -8.12
C SER A 491 -12.28 11.51 -8.59
N LYS A 492 -13.61 11.60 -8.36
CA LYS A 492 -14.47 12.76 -8.75
C LYS A 492 -15.44 13.16 -7.64
N THR A 493 -15.06 12.94 -6.39
CA THR A 493 -15.91 13.20 -5.24
C THR A 493 -16.20 14.67 -5.01
N GLU A 494 -17.38 14.96 -4.44
CA GLU A 494 -17.80 16.33 -4.13
C GLU A 494 -16.93 16.96 -3.04
N TYR A 495 -16.57 16.17 -2.02
CA TYR A 495 -15.78 16.60 -0.87
C TYR A 495 -14.43 15.86 -0.80
N LEU A 496 -13.42 16.57 -0.31
CA LEU A 496 -12.06 16.07 -0.12
C LEU A 496 -12.01 14.79 0.71
N GLN A 497 -12.76 14.74 1.81
CA GLN A 497 -12.73 13.60 2.75
C GLN A 497 -13.08 12.26 2.10
N HIS A 498 -13.82 12.27 0.99
CA HIS A 498 -14.22 11.07 0.27
C HIS A 498 -13.27 10.69 -0.87
N SER A 499 -12.20 11.47 -1.09
CA SER A 499 -11.37 11.35 -2.28
C SER A 499 -10.55 10.05 -2.32
N GLY A 500 -10.56 9.41 -3.47
CA GLY A 500 -9.63 8.36 -3.84
C GLY A 500 -9.61 7.18 -2.86
N THR A 501 -8.46 6.96 -2.24
CA THR A 501 -8.21 5.84 -1.32
C THR A 501 -8.76 6.05 0.10
N SER A 502 -9.51 7.15 0.35
CA SER A 502 -10.21 7.39 1.62
C SER A 502 -11.48 6.53 1.75
N VAL A 503 -11.37 5.24 1.55
CA VAL A 503 -12.42 4.23 1.58
C VAL A 503 -12.27 3.31 2.80
N GLU A 504 -13.21 2.37 3.00
CA GLU A 504 -13.10 1.37 4.06
C GLU A 504 -11.76 0.60 3.95
N ARG A 505 -11.09 0.43 5.08
CA ARG A 505 -9.73 -0.14 5.13
C ARG A 505 -9.63 -1.56 4.57
N ASP A 506 -10.70 -2.33 4.67
CA ASP A 506 -10.81 -3.69 4.12
C ASP A 506 -11.29 -3.71 2.65
N PHE A 507 -11.46 -2.53 2.03
CA PHE A 507 -11.71 -2.38 0.60
C PHE A 507 -10.52 -1.77 -0.16
N VAL A 508 -9.73 -0.92 0.47
CA VAL A 508 -8.71 -0.08 -0.20
C VAL A 508 -7.77 -0.87 -1.12
N GLU A 509 -7.48 -2.13 -0.77
CA GLU A 509 -6.61 -3.01 -1.55
C GLU A 509 -7.33 -3.68 -2.74
N ALA A 510 -8.66 -3.65 -2.81
CA ALA A 510 -9.37 -4.40 -3.84
C ALA A 510 -9.12 -3.88 -5.28
N PRO A 511 -9.12 -2.55 -5.56
CA PRO A 511 -8.79 -2.02 -6.87
C PRO A 511 -7.34 -2.29 -7.30
N SER A 512 -6.37 -2.16 -6.37
CA SER A 512 -4.96 -2.41 -6.64
C SER A 512 -4.67 -3.89 -6.89
N GLN A 513 -5.19 -4.78 -6.04
CA GLN A 513 -5.08 -6.23 -6.21
C GLN A 513 -5.81 -6.74 -7.46
N MET A 514 -6.86 -6.07 -7.90
CA MET A 514 -7.50 -6.37 -9.17
C MET A 514 -6.54 -6.06 -10.33
N TYR A 515 -5.84 -4.94 -10.27
CA TYR A 515 -4.98 -4.49 -11.36
C TYR A 515 -3.72 -5.36 -11.53
N GLU A 516 -3.27 -6.10 -10.51
CA GLU A 516 -2.20 -7.11 -10.61
C GLU A 516 -2.48 -8.16 -11.69
N GLU A 517 -3.74 -8.53 -11.91
CA GLU A 517 -4.13 -9.61 -12.83
C GLU A 517 -3.73 -9.34 -14.29
N TRP A 518 -3.54 -8.07 -14.68
CA TRP A 518 -3.05 -7.70 -16.02
C TRP A 518 -1.59 -8.09 -16.26
N ALA A 519 -0.77 -8.30 -15.21
CA ALA A 519 0.59 -8.80 -15.35
C ALA A 519 0.68 -10.28 -15.77
N SER A 520 -0.43 -11.01 -15.72
CA SER A 520 -0.50 -12.45 -15.96
C SER A 520 -1.43 -12.83 -17.12
N ARG A 521 -1.72 -11.91 -18.05
CA ARG A 521 -2.64 -12.14 -19.16
C ARG A 521 -2.03 -11.79 -20.51
N MET A 522 -2.25 -12.68 -21.48
CA MET A 522 -1.68 -12.49 -22.82
C MET A 522 -2.23 -11.23 -23.49
N GLU A 523 -3.49 -10.87 -23.27
CA GLU A 523 -4.15 -9.70 -23.85
C GLU A 523 -3.44 -8.40 -23.48
N SER A 524 -2.98 -8.26 -22.24
CA SER A 524 -2.22 -7.11 -21.76
C SER A 524 -0.73 -7.23 -22.09
N LEU A 525 -0.11 -8.39 -21.82
CA LEU A 525 1.33 -8.59 -21.99
C LEU A 525 1.77 -8.51 -23.46
N SER A 526 0.91 -8.87 -24.41
CA SER A 526 1.21 -8.73 -25.84
C SER A 526 1.47 -7.28 -26.25
N LEU A 527 0.91 -6.30 -25.54
CA LEU A 527 1.12 -4.87 -25.78
C LEU A 527 2.54 -4.42 -25.41
N MET A 528 3.29 -5.19 -24.61
CA MET A 528 4.68 -4.88 -24.26
C MET A 528 5.54 -4.65 -25.52
N ARG A 529 5.25 -5.38 -26.60
CA ARG A 529 5.94 -5.26 -27.89
C ARG A 529 5.80 -3.89 -28.54
N GLU A 530 4.72 -3.16 -28.25
CA GLU A 530 4.51 -1.80 -28.77
C GLU A 530 5.50 -0.80 -28.13
N HIS A 531 5.99 -1.12 -26.92
CA HIS A 531 6.88 -0.28 -26.12
C HIS A 531 8.35 -0.74 -26.14
N CYS A 532 8.63 -1.95 -26.64
CA CYS A 532 9.98 -2.49 -26.72
C CYS A 532 10.18 -3.28 -28.02
N GLY A 533 10.79 -2.65 -29.00
CA GLY A 533 11.09 -3.27 -30.33
C GLY A 533 12.11 -4.40 -30.29
N GLU A 534 13.02 -4.41 -29.33
CA GLU A 534 14.14 -5.35 -29.22
C GLU A 534 13.93 -6.46 -28.19
N CYS A 535 12.90 -6.36 -27.35
CA CYS A 535 12.58 -7.36 -26.32
C CYS A 535 12.18 -8.69 -26.98
N PRO A 536 12.42 -9.84 -26.32
CA PRO A 536 11.87 -11.11 -26.75
C PRO A 536 10.35 -11.05 -26.84
N LEU A 537 9.75 -11.81 -27.76
CA LEU A 537 8.31 -11.94 -27.84
C LEU A 537 7.80 -12.71 -26.61
N ILE A 538 6.76 -12.16 -26.01
CA ILE A 538 6.01 -12.87 -24.98
C ILE A 538 5.05 -13.81 -25.71
N GLU A 539 5.32 -15.11 -25.63
CA GLU A 539 4.49 -16.16 -26.24
C GLU A 539 3.50 -16.71 -25.22
N GLN A 540 2.39 -17.27 -25.71
CA GLN A 540 1.35 -17.85 -24.84
C GLN A 540 1.91 -18.91 -23.89
N GLU A 541 2.88 -19.72 -24.35
CA GLU A 541 3.52 -20.73 -23.51
C GLU A 541 4.25 -20.11 -22.30
N LEU A 542 4.88 -18.95 -22.45
CA LEU A 542 5.51 -18.24 -21.33
C LEU A 542 4.45 -17.74 -20.34
N VAL A 543 3.37 -17.15 -20.84
CA VAL A 543 2.26 -16.66 -19.98
C VAL A 543 1.61 -17.83 -19.22
N ASP A 544 1.34 -18.96 -19.88
CA ASP A 544 0.78 -20.16 -19.26
C ASP A 544 1.70 -20.69 -18.13
N ARG A 545 3.01 -20.64 -18.35
CA ARG A 545 4.01 -21.02 -17.33
C ARG A 545 4.01 -20.02 -16.15
N LEU A 546 3.97 -18.71 -16.42
CA LEU A 546 3.87 -17.68 -15.39
C LEU A 546 2.62 -17.86 -14.54
N VAL A 547 1.44 -18.00 -15.16
CA VAL A 547 0.18 -18.24 -14.47
C VAL A 547 0.22 -19.54 -13.64
N SER A 548 0.83 -20.60 -14.18
CA SER A 548 0.96 -21.85 -13.44
C SER A 548 1.91 -21.73 -12.26
N ALA A 549 2.97 -20.94 -12.40
CA ALA A 549 3.93 -20.68 -11.31
C ALA A 549 3.36 -19.78 -10.20
N THR A 550 2.48 -18.81 -10.53
CA THR A 550 1.81 -17.97 -9.52
C THR A 550 0.74 -18.73 -8.75
N LYS A 551 0.09 -19.73 -9.37
CA LYS A 551 -0.84 -20.63 -8.68
C LYS A 551 -0.15 -21.63 -7.75
N PHE A 552 1.11 -21.96 -8.06
CA PHE A 552 1.88 -22.92 -7.26
C PHE A 552 2.32 -22.30 -5.92
N GLY A 553 2.04 -23.01 -4.85
CA GLY A 553 2.35 -22.60 -3.47
C GLY A 553 1.32 -21.63 -2.86
N ALA A 554 0.21 -21.36 -3.56
CA ALA A 554 -0.87 -20.52 -3.06
C ALA A 554 -1.40 -21.03 -1.70
N GLY A 555 -1.47 -22.35 -1.47
CA GLY A 555 -1.85 -22.92 -0.18
C GLY A 555 -0.92 -22.50 0.95
N ILE A 556 0.39 -22.51 0.72
CA ILE A 556 1.39 -22.08 1.71
C ILE A 556 1.28 -20.58 1.98
N ASP A 557 1.12 -19.77 0.93
CA ASP A 557 1.07 -18.31 1.05
C ASP A 557 -0.21 -17.85 1.76
N TYR A 558 -1.37 -18.37 1.36
CA TYR A 558 -2.63 -18.06 2.04
C TYR A 558 -2.73 -18.68 3.43
N GLY A 559 -2.08 -19.83 3.69
CA GLY A 559 -1.94 -20.40 5.02
C GLY A 559 -1.21 -19.45 5.97
N ARG A 560 -0.17 -18.77 5.46
CA ARG A 560 0.56 -17.76 6.21
C ARG A 560 -0.26 -16.48 6.44
N GLN A 561 -0.98 -16.02 5.42
CA GLN A 561 -1.88 -14.86 5.54
C GLN A 561 -3.01 -15.12 6.54
N LEU A 562 -3.58 -16.33 6.50
CA LEU A 562 -4.59 -16.77 7.45
C LEU A 562 -4.07 -16.78 8.89
N LEU A 563 -2.84 -17.29 9.12
CA LEU A 563 -2.19 -17.27 10.43
C LEU A 563 -2.05 -15.84 10.96
N TYR A 564 -1.59 -14.91 10.12
CA TYR A 564 -1.41 -13.51 10.50
C TYR A 564 -2.75 -12.83 10.83
N ALA A 565 -3.76 -13.02 10.00
CA ALA A 565 -5.09 -12.46 10.22
C ALA A 565 -5.76 -13.03 11.48
N ALA A 566 -5.66 -14.34 11.69
CA ALA A 566 -6.20 -14.98 12.87
C ALA A 566 -5.46 -14.55 14.15
N PHE A 567 -4.14 -14.38 14.10
CA PHE A 567 -3.33 -13.87 15.19
C PHE A 567 -3.70 -12.43 15.58
N ASP A 568 -3.87 -11.55 14.61
CA ASP A 568 -4.33 -10.17 14.82
C ASP A 568 -5.70 -10.12 15.51
N MET A 569 -6.64 -10.95 15.03
CA MET A 569 -7.98 -11.05 15.61
C MET A 569 -7.98 -11.62 17.03
N GLU A 570 -7.07 -12.55 17.34
CA GLU A 570 -6.92 -13.12 18.69
C GLU A 570 -6.35 -12.10 19.68
N LEU A 571 -5.33 -11.32 19.28
CA LEU A 571 -4.80 -10.22 20.09
C LEU A 571 -5.80 -9.08 20.28
N SER A 572 -6.78 -8.96 19.40
CA SER A 572 -7.85 -7.96 19.46
C SER A 572 -9.15 -8.50 20.06
N SER A 573 -9.11 -9.69 20.70
CA SER A 573 -10.27 -10.38 21.26
C SER A 573 -10.74 -9.78 22.59
N GLU A 574 -11.81 -10.35 23.17
CA GLU A 574 -12.35 -9.95 24.46
C GLU A 574 -11.38 -10.20 25.63
N HIS A 575 -10.60 -11.29 25.52
CA HIS A 575 -9.64 -11.70 26.53
C HIS A 575 -8.27 -11.92 25.91
N PRO A 576 -7.55 -10.85 25.50
CA PRO A 576 -6.26 -10.97 24.86
C PRO A 576 -5.22 -11.56 25.81
N ARG A 577 -4.37 -12.45 25.26
CA ARG A 577 -3.26 -13.09 25.98
C ARG A 577 -1.92 -12.55 25.49
N GLY A 578 -0.82 -12.92 26.15
CA GLY A 578 0.53 -12.52 25.73
C GLY A 578 0.83 -12.94 24.30
N CYS A 579 1.39 -12.01 23.51
CA CYS A 579 1.54 -12.18 22.06
C CYS A 579 2.42 -13.39 21.68
N VAL A 580 3.47 -13.71 22.45
CA VAL A 580 4.34 -14.84 22.19
C VAL A 580 3.64 -16.17 22.47
N GLU A 581 2.81 -16.24 23.52
CA GLU A 581 2.04 -17.44 23.86
C GLU A 581 1.04 -17.76 22.75
N VAL A 582 0.26 -16.76 22.35
CA VAL A 582 -0.73 -16.89 21.28
C VAL A 582 -0.06 -17.28 19.97
N TRP A 583 1.04 -16.63 19.61
CA TRP A 583 1.78 -16.96 18.39
C TRP A 583 2.27 -18.41 18.38
N ARG A 584 2.92 -18.85 19.47
CA ARG A 584 3.43 -20.24 19.60
C ARG A 584 2.32 -21.28 19.44
N GLU A 585 1.18 -21.04 20.06
CA GLU A 585 0.01 -21.93 19.95
C GLU A 585 -0.52 -21.97 18.50
N MET A 586 -0.77 -20.82 17.91
CA MET A 586 -1.37 -20.71 16.59
C MET A 586 -0.42 -21.18 15.48
N GLU A 587 0.84 -20.75 15.52
CA GLU A 587 1.86 -21.21 14.57
C GLU A 587 2.11 -22.72 14.72
N GLY A 588 2.09 -23.22 15.97
CA GLY A 588 2.24 -24.65 16.29
C GLY A 588 1.12 -25.52 15.73
N ALA A 589 -0.08 -24.97 15.58
CA ALA A 589 -1.22 -25.66 14.98
C ALA A 589 -1.21 -25.70 13.44
N THR A 590 -0.28 -25.02 12.77
CA THR A 590 -0.13 -25.09 11.30
C THR A 590 0.62 -26.34 10.86
N PRO A 591 0.50 -26.77 9.60
CA PRO A 591 1.20 -27.96 9.08
C PRO A 591 2.72 -27.94 9.29
N MET A 592 3.38 -26.76 9.24
CA MET A 592 4.82 -26.61 9.46
C MET A 592 5.22 -26.47 10.92
N GLY A 593 4.28 -26.30 11.84
CA GLY A 593 4.55 -26.11 13.26
C GLY A 593 5.25 -24.80 13.63
N HIS A 594 5.53 -24.65 14.93
CA HIS A 594 6.29 -23.52 15.47
C HIS A 594 7.81 -23.76 15.38
N VAL A 595 8.55 -22.69 15.15
CA VAL A 595 10.02 -22.71 15.17
C VAL A 595 10.51 -22.19 16.52
N GLU A 596 11.03 -23.09 17.33
CA GLU A 596 11.58 -22.72 18.64
C GLU A 596 12.70 -21.67 18.54
N GLY A 597 12.67 -20.69 19.45
CA GLY A 597 13.64 -19.60 19.51
C GLY A 597 13.32 -18.44 18.57
N THR A 598 12.13 -18.41 17.96
CA THR A 598 11.65 -17.27 17.17
C THR A 598 10.67 -16.41 17.95
N ALA A 599 10.70 -15.09 17.68
CA ALA A 599 9.83 -14.09 18.29
C ALA A 599 9.20 -13.18 17.19
N PHE A 600 8.61 -13.80 16.18
CA PHE A 600 7.99 -13.11 15.05
C PHE A 600 7.06 -11.94 15.45
N PRO A 601 6.21 -12.02 16.53
CA PRO A 601 5.39 -10.89 16.94
C PRO A 601 6.16 -9.58 17.16
N GLY A 602 7.43 -9.66 17.59
CA GLY A 602 8.28 -8.48 17.76
C GLY A 602 8.73 -7.80 16.46
N THR A 603 8.45 -8.39 15.30
CA THR A 603 8.75 -7.83 13.97
C THR A 603 7.50 -7.49 13.17
N PHE A 604 6.31 -7.76 13.70
CA PHE A 604 5.05 -7.62 12.97
C PHE A 604 4.48 -6.20 13.11
N GLU A 605 5.06 -5.24 12.40
CA GLU A 605 4.72 -3.82 12.46
C GLU A 605 3.25 -3.53 12.16
N HIS A 606 2.59 -4.30 11.29
CA HIS A 606 1.18 -4.13 10.94
C HIS A 606 0.26 -4.07 12.15
N ILE A 607 0.42 -5.01 13.09
CA ILE A 607 -0.43 -5.06 14.27
C ILE A 607 -0.02 -4.08 15.36
N ALA A 608 1.22 -3.59 15.35
CA ALA A 608 1.65 -2.52 16.25
C ALA A 608 1.18 -1.13 15.79
N SER A 609 0.68 -1.01 14.56
CA SER A 609 0.26 0.24 13.91
C SER A 609 -1.24 0.25 13.57
N GLY A 610 -1.64 0.96 12.53
CA GLY A 610 -3.03 1.17 12.09
C GLY A 610 -3.74 -0.04 11.47
N TYR A 611 -3.09 -1.20 11.33
CA TYR A 611 -3.70 -2.42 10.77
C TYR A 611 -4.27 -3.38 11.83
N ALA A 612 -4.23 -3.04 13.11
CA ALA A 612 -4.78 -3.88 14.15
C ALA A 612 -6.27 -4.17 13.96
N ALA A 613 -6.68 -5.39 14.25
CA ALA A 613 -8.00 -5.94 13.92
C ALA A 613 -8.41 -5.71 12.46
N GLY A 614 -7.42 -5.66 11.56
CA GLY A 614 -7.59 -5.30 10.15
C GLY A 614 -6.75 -6.11 9.16
N TYR A 615 -5.85 -6.99 9.61
CA TYR A 615 -4.98 -7.75 8.71
C TYR A 615 -5.75 -8.71 7.80
N TYR A 616 -6.92 -9.20 8.21
CA TYR A 616 -7.83 -9.99 7.38
C TYR A 616 -8.19 -9.26 6.06
N GLY A 617 -8.12 -7.94 6.05
CA GLY A 617 -8.48 -7.07 4.92
C GLY A 617 -7.74 -7.42 3.63
N TYR A 618 -6.49 -7.90 3.70
CA TYR A 618 -5.74 -8.34 2.52
C TYR A 618 -6.40 -9.51 1.77
N MET A 619 -6.87 -10.52 2.50
CA MET A 619 -7.60 -11.65 1.89
C MET A 619 -9.03 -11.27 1.54
N TRP A 620 -9.69 -10.45 2.35
CA TRP A 620 -11.03 -9.94 2.08
C TRP A 620 -11.07 -9.13 0.79
N ALA A 621 -10.13 -8.19 0.64
CA ALA A 621 -9.98 -7.39 -0.58
C ALA A 621 -9.64 -8.25 -1.80
N LYS A 622 -8.81 -9.31 -1.65
CA LYS A 622 -8.50 -10.24 -2.76
C LYS A 622 -9.73 -11.02 -3.24
N VAL A 623 -10.66 -11.38 -2.35
CA VAL A 623 -11.95 -11.95 -2.75
C VAL A 623 -12.70 -10.99 -3.67
N ILE A 624 -12.80 -9.72 -3.26
CA ILE A 624 -13.49 -8.67 -4.03
C ILE A 624 -12.77 -8.42 -5.35
N ALA A 625 -11.45 -8.31 -5.33
CA ALA A 625 -10.61 -8.07 -6.50
C ALA A 625 -10.82 -9.14 -7.58
N LEU A 626 -10.70 -10.40 -7.22
CA LEU A 626 -10.88 -11.52 -8.16
C LEU A 626 -12.31 -11.64 -8.70
N ASP A 627 -13.30 -11.29 -7.87
CA ASP A 627 -14.68 -11.25 -8.33
C ASP A 627 -14.93 -10.09 -9.29
N MET A 628 -14.35 -8.91 -9.06
CA MET A 628 -14.40 -7.77 -9.98
C MET A 628 -13.70 -8.08 -11.32
N VAL A 629 -12.58 -8.80 -11.31
CA VAL A 629 -11.92 -9.29 -12.55
C VAL A 629 -12.90 -10.14 -13.38
N SER A 630 -13.74 -10.96 -12.74
CA SER A 630 -14.69 -11.80 -13.44
C SER A 630 -15.69 -11.02 -14.32
N ALA A 631 -15.95 -9.75 -13.99
CA ALA A 631 -16.83 -8.88 -14.78
C ALA A 631 -16.25 -8.52 -16.16
N PHE A 632 -14.95 -8.66 -16.37
CA PHE A 632 -14.30 -8.46 -17.68
C PHE A 632 -14.48 -9.68 -18.61
N GLY A 633 -14.89 -10.82 -18.06
CA GLY A 633 -15.09 -12.05 -18.85
C GLY A 633 -13.79 -12.58 -19.47
N ALA A 634 -13.83 -12.89 -20.77
CA ALA A 634 -12.67 -13.43 -21.49
C ALA A 634 -11.71 -12.34 -22.02
N ASP A 635 -12.08 -11.07 -22.00
CA ASP A 635 -11.29 -9.96 -22.53
C ASP A 635 -10.97 -8.95 -21.42
N LEU A 636 -9.83 -9.12 -20.77
CA LEU A 636 -9.37 -8.18 -19.74
C LEU A 636 -9.04 -6.78 -20.30
N MET A 637 -8.84 -6.62 -21.61
CA MET A 637 -8.63 -5.32 -22.24
C MET A 637 -9.93 -4.65 -22.72
N ASN A 638 -11.09 -5.13 -22.25
CA ASN A 638 -12.39 -4.54 -22.56
C ASN A 638 -12.53 -3.13 -21.97
N GLY A 639 -12.35 -2.11 -22.82
CA GLY A 639 -12.41 -0.71 -22.41
C GLY A 639 -13.81 -0.23 -21.99
N GLU A 640 -14.90 -0.91 -22.37
CA GLU A 640 -16.25 -0.58 -21.88
C GLU A 640 -16.38 -0.95 -20.40
N THR A 641 -15.96 -2.16 -20.05
CA THR A 641 -15.93 -2.64 -18.66
C THR A 641 -14.95 -1.81 -17.83
N GLY A 642 -13.78 -1.47 -18.38
CA GLY A 642 -12.79 -0.62 -17.71
C GLY A 642 -13.33 0.80 -17.40
N ARG A 643 -14.01 1.45 -18.35
CA ARG A 643 -14.67 2.75 -18.12
C ARG A 643 -15.79 2.64 -17.08
N ARG A 644 -16.57 1.56 -17.11
CA ARG A 644 -17.61 1.30 -16.09
C ARG A 644 -17.00 1.13 -14.69
N PHE A 645 -15.84 0.43 -14.59
CA PHE A 645 -15.09 0.32 -13.34
C PHE A 645 -14.57 1.69 -12.86
N ARG A 646 -14.02 2.50 -13.77
CA ARG A 646 -13.63 3.89 -13.46
C ARG A 646 -14.80 4.69 -12.90
N GLU A 647 -15.99 4.62 -13.53
CA GLU A 647 -17.15 5.40 -13.16
C GLU A 647 -17.82 4.96 -11.86
N LEU A 648 -17.92 3.65 -11.63
CA LEU A 648 -18.65 3.09 -10.49
C LEU A 648 -17.78 2.85 -9.26
N ILE A 649 -16.47 2.68 -9.42
CA ILE A 649 -15.54 2.38 -8.33
C ILE A 649 -14.53 3.53 -8.15
N LEU A 650 -13.60 3.75 -9.11
CA LEU A 650 -12.47 4.64 -8.90
C LEU A 650 -12.88 6.11 -8.71
N SER A 651 -13.97 6.54 -9.38
CA SER A 651 -14.41 7.93 -9.30
C SER A 651 -15.21 8.26 -8.03
N ARG A 652 -15.69 7.23 -7.31
CA ARG A 652 -16.67 7.41 -6.22
C ARG A 652 -16.03 7.60 -4.84
N GLY A 653 -14.79 7.16 -4.64
CA GLY A 653 -14.17 7.17 -3.33
C GLY A 653 -15.09 6.57 -2.26
N SER A 654 -15.28 7.27 -1.15
CA SER A 654 -16.20 6.87 -0.08
C SER A 654 -17.52 7.66 -0.04
N GLU A 655 -17.97 8.23 -1.17
CA GLU A 655 -19.30 8.87 -1.23
C GLU A 655 -20.47 7.89 -1.05
N GLU A 656 -20.21 6.61 -1.31
CA GLU A 656 -21.11 5.49 -1.07
C GLU A 656 -20.33 4.34 -0.43
N PRO A 657 -20.97 3.48 0.38
CA PRO A 657 -20.29 2.32 0.95
C PRO A 657 -19.69 1.42 -0.13
N ALA A 658 -18.46 0.93 0.08
CA ALA A 658 -17.75 0.12 -0.92
C ALA A 658 -18.54 -1.12 -1.36
N ARG A 659 -19.31 -1.73 -0.45
CA ARG A 659 -20.21 -2.86 -0.79
C ARG A 659 -21.20 -2.49 -1.89
N GLU A 660 -21.85 -1.32 -1.77
CA GLU A 660 -22.85 -0.86 -2.76
C GLU A 660 -22.20 -0.57 -4.11
N LEU A 661 -20.99 0.02 -4.10
CA LEU A 661 -20.21 0.28 -5.30
C LEU A 661 -19.83 -1.01 -6.02
N VAL A 662 -19.32 -2.00 -5.29
CA VAL A 662 -18.89 -3.30 -5.85
C VAL A 662 -20.09 -4.09 -6.38
N GLU A 663 -21.19 -4.19 -5.63
CA GLU A 663 -22.41 -4.85 -6.07
C GLU A 663 -23.04 -4.15 -7.28
N GLY A 664 -22.99 -2.81 -7.33
CA GLY A 664 -23.39 -2.01 -8.48
C GLY A 664 -22.55 -2.30 -9.74
N PHE A 665 -21.23 -2.43 -9.57
CA PHE A 665 -20.32 -2.81 -10.66
C PHE A 665 -20.54 -4.24 -11.12
N LEU A 666 -20.70 -5.21 -10.21
CA LEU A 666 -20.92 -6.63 -10.52
C LEU A 666 -22.33 -6.92 -11.02
N GLY A 667 -23.34 -6.11 -10.65
CA GLY A 667 -24.77 -6.39 -10.86
C GLY A 667 -25.33 -7.52 -9.98
N ARG A 668 -24.57 -7.94 -8.97
CA ARG A 668 -24.89 -9.02 -8.02
C ARG A 668 -24.07 -8.87 -6.73
N ALA A 669 -24.41 -9.63 -5.71
CA ALA A 669 -23.55 -9.74 -4.52
C ALA A 669 -22.19 -10.34 -4.86
N VAL A 670 -21.17 -10.00 -4.04
CA VAL A 670 -19.79 -10.52 -4.16
C VAL A 670 -19.78 -12.05 -3.96
N SER A 671 -19.00 -12.74 -4.81
CA SER A 671 -18.74 -14.19 -4.72
C SER A 671 -17.29 -14.46 -4.34
N SER A 672 -17.07 -15.43 -3.46
CA SER A 672 -15.73 -15.92 -3.09
C SER A 672 -15.21 -17.07 -3.99
N GLU A 673 -15.97 -17.47 -5.00
CA GLU A 673 -15.64 -18.64 -5.84
C GLU A 673 -14.29 -18.49 -6.54
N ALA A 674 -14.01 -17.34 -7.17
CA ALA A 674 -12.76 -17.10 -7.89
C ALA A 674 -11.54 -17.13 -6.94
N PHE A 675 -11.70 -16.63 -5.72
CA PHE A 675 -10.65 -16.67 -4.70
C PHE A 675 -10.36 -18.11 -4.24
N PHE A 676 -11.40 -18.91 -3.99
CA PHE A 676 -11.20 -20.30 -3.58
C PHE A 676 -10.67 -21.18 -4.70
N ALA A 677 -11.09 -20.96 -5.96
CA ALA A 677 -10.52 -21.62 -7.13
C ALA A 677 -8.99 -21.34 -7.22
N ARG A 678 -8.56 -20.08 -7.02
CA ARG A 678 -7.15 -19.73 -7.00
C ARG A 678 -6.37 -20.46 -5.91
N ILE A 679 -6.89 -20.56 -4.68
CA ILE A 679 -6.25 -21.30 -3.57
C ILE A 679 -6.11 -22.79 -3.92
N GLN A 680 -7.11 -23.36 -4.61
CA GLN A 680 -7.10 -24.76 -5.01
C GLN A 680 -6.20 -25.04 -6.23
N GLY A 681 -5.67 -23.97 -6.87
CA GLY A 681 -4.81 -24.08 -8.04
C GLY A 681 -5.59 -24.30 -9.35
N GLU A 682 -6.89 -23.98 -9.36
CA GLU A 682 -7.82 -24.12 -10.49
C GLU A 682 -7.81 -22.88 -11.40
#